data_edf835d1a4815fedb7980a80994a39ca
#
_entry.id   edf835d1a4815fedb7980a80994a39ca
#
_cell.length_a   1.000
_cell.length_b   1.000
_cell.length_c   1.000
_cell.angle_alpha   90.00
_cell.angle_beta   90.00
_cell.angle_gamma   90.00
#
_symmetry.space_group_name_H-M   'P 1'
#
loop_
_entity.id
_entity.type
_entity.pdbx_description
1 polymer ?
#
loop_
_entity_poly.entity_id
_entity_poly.type
_entity_poly.pdbx_seq_one_letter_code
_entity_poly.pdbx_strand_id
1 'polypeptide(L)'
;MKDNFQYIKQLENCRYPVTSEYNGTQVTYSIVTASPTWELVILNITYNELVEKLKAHFGIFPVLGTNEEGQGSIQSYRNHLSTLNSFLASVGKTLESRVGVELGSAFESSLSGYCSALTTVTSRTKRDRRTHLNLIRRLHKAGEAGLRQPARAATAFSVELRAVIDRTGQAPKALAKAVGISPSVLRGWLKGTVPNRRGIATLRRLEAALEVPRDTLVLLAQEDEQRRPRVQASVAHRERLKVRKSSISLVLAERDLSQEFGNEWQQLFMHKTGDFPALERAARGRWRLIPASSSRSLSPLVHRGTLVCPTANTVLGRIRGFLGVILHRFAEDLGGTAITAPAPQTLAWMAVPWALKVYLEHLATQSEQVLHAGQKVFCTAFAAMVRPTTGFLWQQPSLMNQLPEAYRPESSEGWRRMCEESHKLLRAYISRCTGVSRNPQDPIANLICRDDMLAPVLLAIARIEAAAAAAPSGSRTEATLHRDALLLSLLLSNPLRQRTIASMTWNPDGSGTLRGSESTGFRIHLQPHHLKNGDSRGSRNYNVPVAAWVQPRLEAYLEEYRGTLLAGKSSPYLFVSSRSQGLWESMSSHVIKLTRRYIDGSPGFGMHAFRHLVATDWLTQHPNDFLTVAELLNDKFDTVMTNYAHLKRDISFSRYEEHINRVLIAGKQTSRQ
;
A
#
# COMPACT_ATOMS: atom_id res chain seq x y z
N MET A 1 -25.40 -2.98 -31.04
CA MET A 1 -25.89 -1.80 -30.23
C MET A 1 -27.29 -2.01 -29.60
N LYS A 2 -28.24 -2.62 -30.29
CA LYS A 2 -29.59 -2.84 -29.69
C LYS A 2 -29.60 -3.86 -28.55
N ASP A 3 -28.78 -4.87 -28.59
CA ASP A 3 -28.79 -5.96 -27.60
C ASP A 3 -28.13 -5.56 -26.27
N ASN A 4 -27.18 -4.66 -26.27
CA ASN A 4 -26.58 -4.12 -25.04
C ASN A 4 -27.52 -3.20 -24.25
N PHE A 5 -28.45 -2.54 -24.92
CA PHE A 5 -29.48 -1.71 -24.28
C PHE A 5 -30.53 -2.54 -23.53
N GLN A 6 -30.81 -3.74 -24.00
CA GLN A 6 -31.74 -4.65 -23.32
C GLN A 6 -31.15 -5.22 -22.04
N TYR A 7 -29.85 -5.49 -22.01
CA TYR A 7 -29.15 -5.95 -20.81
C TYR A 7 -29.04 -4.87 -19.72
N ILE A 8 -28.84 -3.61 -20.12
CA ILE A 8 -28.82 -2.46 -19.18
C ILE A 8 -30.21 -2.21 -18.60
N LYS A 9 -31.29 -2.33 -19.40
CA LYS A 9 -32.69 -2.24 -18.91
C LYS A 9 -33.07 -3.35 -17.95
N GLN A 10 -32.50 -4.55 -18.06
CA GLN A 10 -32.70 -5.64 -17.10
C GLN A 10 -32.02 -5.37 -15.75
N LEU A 11 -30.88 -4.68 -15.73
CA LEU A 11 -30.18 -4.31 -14.50
C LEU A 11 -30.83 -3.13 -13.76
N GLU A 12 -31.49 -2.22 -14.47
CA GLU A 12 -32.24 -1.09 -13.85
C GLU A 12 -33.54 -1.51 -13.17
N ASN A 13 -34.09 -2.68 -13.50
CA ASN A 13 -35.35 -3.19 -12.94
C ASN A 13 -35.18 -4.14 -11.74
N CYS A 14 -33.99 -4.39 -11.26
CA CYS A 14 -33.76 -5.16 -10.04
C CYS A 14 -34.00 -4.28 -8.81
N ARG A 15 -35.27 -4.08 -8.44
CA ARG A 15 -35.69 -3.53 -7.15
C ARG A 15 -35.62 -4.66 -6.12
N TYR A 16 -34.64 -4.69 -5.27
CA TYR A 16 -34.67 -5.49 -4.06
C TYR A 16 -35.23 -4.65 -2.92
N PRO A 17 -36.39 -5.02 -2.34
CA PRO A 17 -36.84 -4.41 -1.10
C PRO A 17 -35.94 -4.89 0.04
N VAL A 18 -35.30 -3.97 0.74
CA VAL A 18 -34.63 -4.28 2.00
C VAL A 18 -35.67 -4.13 3.11
N THR A 19 -36.11 -5.22 3.66
CA THR A 19 -36.94 -5.27 4.87
C THR A 19 -36.07 -5.48 6.09
N SER A 20 -36.15 -4.61 7.09
CA SER A 20 -35.60 -4.84 8.41
C SER A 20 -36.73 -4.85 9.43
N GLU A 21 -36.76 -5.88 10.28
CA GLU A 21 -37.64 -5.92 11.45
C GLU A 21 -37.00 -5.18 12.62
N TYR A 22 -37.72 -4.21 13.14
CA TYR A 22 -37.39 -3.58 14.41
C TYR A 22 -38.66 -3.47 15.26
N ASN A 23 -38.70 -4.16 16.38
CA ASN A 23 -39.84 -4.23 17.34
C ASN A 23 -41.18 -4.66 16.72
N GLY A 24 -41.18 -5.70 15.87
CA GLY A 24 -42.44 -6.32 15.38
C GLY A 24 -43.19 -5.51 14.31
N THR A 25 -42.56 -4.44 13.75
CA THR A 25 -43.17 -3.67 12.68
C THR A 25 -42.26 -3.69 11.44
N GLN A 26 -42.79 -4.20 10.33
CA GLN A 26 -42.11 -4.15 9.02
C GLN A 26 -42.17 -2.74 8.46
N VAL A 27 -41.02 -2.12 8.23
CA VAL A 27 -40.88 -0.83 7.55
C VAL A 27 -40.18 -1.02 6.22
N THR A 28 -40.90 -0.75 5.13
CA THR A 28 -40.40 -0.83 3.76
C THR A 28 -39.98 0.55 3.31
N TYR A 29 -38.71 0.72 2.92
CA TYR A 29 -38.21 1.99 2.38
C TYR A 29 -38.17 1.93 0.85
N SER A 30 -38.86 2.88 0.21
CA SER A 30 -38.74 3.12 -1.24
C SER A 30 -37.67 4.20 -1.46
N ILE A 31 -36.58 3.88 -2.14
CA ILE A 31 -35.59 4.88 -2.56
C ILE A 31 -36.05 5.47 -3.88
N VAL A 32 -36.47 6.73 -3.85
CA VAL A 32 -36.73 7.55 -5.05
C VAL A 32 -35.43 8.25 -5.41
N THR A 33 -34.86 7.92 -6.55
CA THR A 33 -33.68 8.64 -7.10
C THR A 33 -34.12 9.92 -7.76
N ALA A 34 -33.94 11.06 -7.09
CA ALA A 34 -33.95 12.39 -7.69
C ALA A 34 -32.52 12.81 -8.04
N SER A 35 -32.34 13.51 -9.16
CA SER A 35 -31.08 13.96 -9.75
C SER A 35 -30.15 14.71 -8.78
N PRO A 36 -28.83 14.61 -8.93
CA PRO A 36 -27.87 15.16 -7.98
C PRO A 36 -27.59 16.63 -8.29
N THR A 37 -28.20 17.53 -7.56
CA THR A 37 -27.62 18.82 -7.25
C THR A 37 -26.78 18.64 -5.99
N TRP A 38 -25.48 18.85 -6.08
CA TRP A 38 -24.54 18.80 -4.95
C TRP A 38 -24.74 20.04 -4.09
N GLU A 39 -25.78 20.10 -3.30
CA GLU A 39 -25.80 20.92 -2.11
C GLU A 39 -25.19 20.12 -0.97
N LEU A 40 -24.14 20.70 -0.38
CA LEU A 40 -23.54 20.23 0.87
C LEU A 40 -24.66 20.12 1.91
N VAL A 41 -25.11 18.89 2.22
CA VAL A 41 -25.86 18.64 3.44
C VAL A 41 -24.87 18.77 4.60
N ILE A 42 -24.65 20.00 5.06
CA ILE A 42 -24.03 20.26 6.34
C ILE A 42 -25.02 19.72 7.38
N LEU A 43 -24.68 18.60 8.01
CA LEU A 43 -25.41 18.11 9.19
C LEU A 43 -25.30 19.20 10.26
N ASN A 44 -26.32 20.03 10.35
CA ASN A 44 -26.45 21.12 11.31
C ASN A 44 -26.74 20.57 12.70
N ILE A 45 -25.74 19.97 13.35
CA ILE A 45 -25.85 19.45 14.71
C ILE A 45 -25.61 20.56 15.73
N THR A 46 -26.32 20.51 16.85
CA THR A 46 -26.11 21.38 18.01
C THR A 46 -24.99 20.81 18.92
N TYR A 47 -24.46 21.65 19.83
CA TYR A 47 -23.51 21.15 20.81
C TYR A 47 -24.14 20.18 21.82
N ASN A 48 -25.46 20.27 22.06
CA ASN A 48 -26.18 19.27 22.86
C ASN A 48 -26.16 17.89 22.22
N GLU A 49 -26.37 17.79 20.89
CA GLU A 49 -26.24 16.51 20.17
C GLU A 49 -24.81 16.00 20.18
N LEU A 50 -23.81 16.88 20.18
CA LEU A 50 -22.42 16.48 20.31
C LEU A 50 -22.09 16.00 21.74
N VAL A 51 -22.74 16.54 22.77
CA VAL A 51 -22.66 16.06 24.15
C VAL A 51 -23.27 14.67 24.30
N GLU A 52 -24.37 14.35 23.63
CA GLU A 52 -24.92 12.99 23.60
C GLU A 52 -23.96 11.98 22.96
N LYS A 53 -23.28 12.40 21.88
CA LYS A 53 -22.18 11.58 21.29
C LYS A 53 -21.01 11.40 22.26
N LEU A 54 -20.72 12.41 23.07
CA LEU A 54 -19.68 12.35 24.10
C LEU A 54 -20.07 11.38 25.24
N LYS A 55 -21.36 11.41 25.70
CA LYS A 55 -21.90 10.43 26.66
C LYS A 55 -21.76 9.00 26.12
N ALA A 56 -22.19 8.77 24.88
CA ALA A 56 -22.10 7.48 24.24
C ALA A 56 -20.63 6.99 24.12
N HIS A 57 -19.66 7.91 23.88
CA HIS A 57 -18.25 7.59 23.82
C HIS A 57 -17.69 7.08 25.16
N PHE A 58 -18.18 7.62 26.28
CA PHE A 58 -17.78 7.18 27.62
C PHE A 58 -18.64 6.05 28.19
N GLY A 59 -19.61 5.53 27.43
CA GLY A 59 -20.47 4.41 27.84
C GLY A 59 -21.53 4.81 28.89
N ILE A 60 -21.87 6.09 28.99
CA ILE A 60 -22.88 6.62 29.90
C ILE A 60 -24.23 6.53 29.19
N PHE A 61 -24.94 5.41 29.37
CA PHE A 61 -26.31 5.21 28.91
C PHE A 61 -27.28 5.32 30.12
N PRO A 62 -28.49 5.85 29.93
CA PRO A 62 -29.54 5.72 30.94
C PRO A 62 -29.96 4.25 30.98
N VAL A 63 -29.41 3.46 31.90
CA VAL A 63 -29.89 2.11 32.20
C VAL A 63 -31.03 2.22 33.17
N LEU A 64 -32.21 1.79 32.78
CA LEU A 64 -33.33 1.56 33.66
C LEU A 64 -32.92 0.52 34.73
N GLY A 65 -32.57 1.01 35.92
CA GLY A 65 -32.66 0.23 37.15
C GLY A 65 -31.42 -0.40 37.75
N THR A 66 -30.16 0.03 37.48
CA THR A 66 -29.00 -0.39 38.31
C THR A 66 -27.98 0.74 38.47
N ASN A 67 -27.63 1.03 39.75
CA ASN A 67 -26.69 2.09 40.17
C ASN A 67 -25.24 1.63 40.28
N GLU A 68 -24.64 1.04 39.24
CA GLU A 68 -23.19 0.76 39.21
C GLU A 68 -22.53 1.24 37.91
N GLU A 69 -22.25 2.53 37.87
CA GLU A 69 -21.42 3.15 36.86
C GLU A 69 -19.94 3.19 37.32
N GLY A 70 -19.02 2.76 36.46
CA GLY A 70 -17.59 2.84 36.74
C GLY A 70 -17.11 4.29 36.93
N GLN A 71 -16.76 4.67 38.18
CA GLN A 71 -16.36 6.04 38.59
C GLN A 71 -15.33 6.72 37.64
N GLY A 72 -14.46 5.97 36.98
CA GLY A 72 -13.46 6.51 36.06
C GLY A 72 -14.03 7.08 34.74
N SER A 73 -15.10 6.51 34.21
CA SER A 73 -15.72 6.96 32.95
C SER A 73 -16.52 8.26 33.16
N ILE A 74 -17.21 8.38 34.25
CA ILE A 74 -18.00 9.57 34.64
C ILE A 74 -17.12 10.79 34.88
N GLN A 75 -16.03 10.64 35.61
CA GLN A 75 -15.10 11.73 35.85
C GLN A 75 -14.45 12.23 34.57
N SER A 76 -14.06 11.33 33.67
CA SER A 76 -13.54 11.71 32.36
C SER A 76 -14.56 12.47 31.54
N TYR A 77 -15.81 12.02 31.49
CA TYR A 77 -16.90 12.72 30.83
C TYR A 77 -17.10 14.14 31.39
N ARG A 78 -17.20 14.29 32.73
CA ARG A 78 -17.33 15.58 33.41
C ARG A 78 -16.20 16.54 33.05
N ASN A 79 -14.96 16.06 32.97
CA ASN A 79 -13.80 16.87 32.60
C ASN A 79 -13.88 17.34 31.12
N HIS A 80 -14.33 16.50 30.20
CA HIS A 80 -14.52 16.86 28.80
C HIS A 80 -15.68 17.87 28.65
N LEU A 81 -16.81 17.65 29.34
CA LEU A 81 -17.96 18.55 29.31
C LEU A 81 -17.62 19.93 29.90
N SER A 82 -16.91 19.95 31.04
CA SER A 82 -16.43 21.22 31.65
C SER A 82 -15.49 21.98 30.69
N THR A 83 -14.62 21.24 29.98
CA THR A 83 -13.74 21.85 28.99
C THR A 83 -14.52 22.41 27.80
N LEU A 84 -15.53 21.68 27.30
CA LEU A 84 -16.39 22.13 26.20
C LEU A 84 -17.14 23.41 26.60
N ASN A 85 -17.78 23.44 27.78
CA ASN A 85 -18.49 24.61 28.26
C ASN A 85 -17.58 25.84 28.38
N SER A 86 -16.37 25.66 28.93
CA SER A 86 -15.38 26.73 29.05
C SER A 86 -14.92 27.24 27.67
N PHE A 87 -14.77 26.34 26.69
CA PHE A 87 -14.41 26.69 25.33
C PHE A 87 -15.55 27.45 24.64
N LEU A 88 -16.80 26.95 24.75
CA LEU A 88 -17.97 27.63 24.17
C LEU A 88 -18.17 29.05 24.71
N ALA A 89 -18.01 29.24 26.01
CA ALA A 89 -18.04 30.54 26.64
C ALA A 89 -16.98 31.50 26.03
N SER A 90 -15.79 30.99 25.73
CA SER A 90 -14.70 31.77 25.15
C SER A 90 -14.96 32.21 23.70
N VAL A 91 -15.84 31.50 22.98
CA VAL A 91 -16.23 31.80 21.59
C VAL A 91 -17.66 32.38 21.48
N GLY A 92 -18.27 32.74 22.63
CA GLY A 92 -19.58 33.35 22.68
C GLY A 92 -20.75 32.43 22.32
N LYS A 93 -20.62 31.13 22.58
CA LYS A 93 -21.62 30.10 22.25
C LYS A 93 -22.11 29.35 23.48
N THR A 94 -23.25 28.69 23.34
CA THR A 94 -23.86 27.80 24.34
C THR A 94 -24.03 26.38 23.79
N LEU A 95 -24.44 25.44 24.62
CA LEU A 95 -24.74 24.05 24.19
C LEU A 95 -25.92 23.99 23.19
N GLU A 96 -26.81 24.94 23.19
CA GLU A 96 -27.94 25.04 22.24
C GLU A 96 -27.51 25.58 20.88
N SER A 97 -26.34 26.22 20.82
CA SER A 97 -25.82 26.77 19.58
C SER A 97 -25.48 25.65 18.60
N ARG A 98 -25.56 25.94 17.29
CA ARG A 98 -25.09 25.03 16.24
C ARG A 98 -23.58 24.96 16.22
N VAL A 99 -23.04 23.79 15.98
CA VAL A 99 -21.59 23.56 15.79
C VAL A 99 -21.17 24.28 14.51
N GLY A 100 -20.18 25.15 14.61
CA GLY A 100 -19.73 26.00 13.52
C GLY A 100 -18.25 25.86 13.21
N VAL A 101 -17.70 26.92 12.61
CA VAL A 101 -16.30 26.97 12.14
C VAL A 101 -15.27 26.77 13.26
N GLU A 102 -15.64 27.08 14.51
CA GLU A 102 -14.79 26.96 15.70
C GLU A 102 -14.39 25.53 16.06
N LEU A 103 -15.20 24.51 15.69
CA LEU A 103 -14.78 23.09 15.69
C LEU A 103 -14.43 22.57 14.29
N GLY A 104 -14.70 23.35 13.25
CA GLY A 104 -14.45 23.06 11.84
C GLY A 104 -13.12 23.60 11.33
N SER A 105 -13.21 24.54 10.37
CA SER A 105 -12.08 25.14 9.67
C SER A 105 -11.24 26.08 10.53
N ALA A 106 -11.86 26.81 11.47
CA ALA A 106 -11.19 27.73 12.37
C ALA A 106 -10.75 27.11 13.72
N PHE A 107 -10.73 25.80 13.84
CA PHE A 107 -10.46 25.13 15.11
C PHE A 107 -9.11 25.49 15.73
N GLU A 108 -8.04 25.51 14.96
CA GLU A 108 -6.68 25.75 15.49
C GLU A 108 -6.56 27.20 16.01
N SER A 109 -7.17 28.18 15.34
CA SER A 109 -7.20 29.58 15.79
C SER A 109 -8.05 29.74 17.05
N SER A 110 -9.24 29.15 17.09
CA SER A 110 -10.14 29.17 18.27
C SER A 110 -9.52 28.48 19.48
N LEU A 111 -8.86 27.34 19.28
CA LEU A 111 -8.13 26.62 20.30
C LEU A 111 -6.94 27.41 20.84
N SER A 112 -6.19 28.08 19.97
CA SER A 112 -5.07 28.93 20.35
C SER A 112 -5.55 30.13 21.18
N GLY A 113 -6.60 30.82 20.74
CA GLY A 113 -7.23 31.93 21.45
C GLY A 113 -7.72 31.49 22.85
N TYR A 114 -8.44 30.38 22.92
CA TYR A 114 -8.87 29.77 24.18
C TYR A 114 -7.72 29.44 25.12
N CYS A 115 -6.67 28.79 24.64
CA CYS A 115 -5.50 28.44 25.47
C CYS A 115 -4.73 29.69 25.93
N SER A 116 -4.71 30.76 25.16
CA SER A 116 -4.09 32.04 25.53
C SER A 116 -4.89 32.77 26.62
N ALA A 117 -6.21 32.75 26.52
CA ALA A 117 -7.11 33.35 27.53
C ALA A 117 -7.04 32.62 28.92
N LEU A 118 -6.57 31.41 28.99
CA LEU A 118 -6.38 30.67 30.22
C LEU A 118 -5.09 31.10 30.95
N THR A 119 -5.10 32.27 31.58
CA THR A 119 -3.91 32.85 32.27
C THR A 119 -3.65 32.21 33.65
N THR A 120 -4.68 31.74 34.35
CA THR A 120 -4.61 31.25 35.73
C THR A 120 -4.37 29.74 35.88
N VAL A 121 -4.28 28.99 34.77
CA VAL A 121 -4.16 27.52 34.80
C VAL A 121 -2.76 27.04 34.41
N THR A 122 -2.35 25.87 34.97
CA THR A 122 -1.04 25.27 34.73
C THR A 122 -0.88 24.83 33.25
N SER A 123 0.37 24.70 32.81
CA SER A 123 0.67 24.17 31.47
C SER A 123 0.13 22.76 31.24
N ARG A 124 0.05 21.95 32.32
CA ARG A 124 -0.54 20.60 32.28
C ARG A 124 -2.04 20.70 32.00
N THR A 125 -2.77 21.56 32.72
CA THR A 125 -4.22 21.75 32.51
C THR A 125 -4.54 22.28 31.12
N LYS A 126 -3.70 23.18 30.56
CA LYS A 126 -3.85 23.64 29.16
C LYS A 126 -3.69 22.48 28.16
N ARG A 127 -2.74 21.58 28.39
CA ARG A 127 -2.51 20.39 27.57
C ARG A 127 -3.69 19.41 27.65
N ASP A 128 -4.22 19.18 28.85
CA ASP A 128 -5.37 18.29 29.06
C ASP A 128 -6.62 18.85 28.36
N ARG A 129 -6.90 20.13 28.50
CA ARG A 129 -8.03 20.80 27.83
C ARG A 129 -7.89 20.75 26.29
N ARG A 130 -6.68 20.92 25.75
CA ARG A 130 -6.41 20.74 24.32
C ARG A 130 -6.73 19.30 23.88
N THR A 131 -6.37 18.32 24.68
CA THR A 131 -6.66 16.89 24.39
C THR A 131 -8.16 16.62 24.41
N HIS A 132 -8.90 17.20 25.37
CA HIS A 132 -10.36 17.09 25.45
C HIS A 132 -11.04 17.68 24.20
N LEU A 133 -10.69 18.88 23.80
CA LEU A 133 -11.27 19.53 22.59
C LEU A 133 -10.92 18.80 21.31
N ASN A 134 -9.73 18.24 21.20
CA ASN A 134 -9.36 17.39 20.07
C ASN A 134 -10.18 16.09 20.00
N LEU A 135 -10.58 15.51 21.13
CA LEU A 135 -11.50 14.37 21.16
C LEU A 135 -12.90 14.80 20.69
N ILE A 136 -13.41 15.90 21.20
CA ILE A 136 -14.74 16.45 20.84
C ILE A 136 -14.81 16.76 19.35
N ARG A 137 -13.78 17.42 18.79
CA ARG A 137 -13.66 17.66 17.34
C ARG A 137 -13.67 16.35 16.53
N ARG A 138 -12.99 15.29 17.04
CA ARG A 138 -13.01 13.98 16.35
C ARG A 138 -14.38 13.34 16.35
N LEU A 139 -15.13 13.46 17.45
CA LEU A 139 -16.51 12.97 17.54
C LEU A 139 -17.46 13.73 16.62
N HIS A 140 -17.28 15.03 16.45
CA HIS A 140 -17.99 15.83 15.47
C HIS A 140 -17.71 15.34 14.05
N LYS A 141 -16.44 15.25 13.65
CA LYS A 141 -16.02 14.75 12.32
C LYS A 141 -16.40 13.28 12.05
N ALA A 142 -16.44 12.44 13.08
CA ALA A 142 -16.89 11.06 12.94
C ALA A 142 -18.41 10.97 12.65
N GLY A 143 -19.19 11.92 13.15
CA GLY A 143 -20.61 12.06 12.81
C GLY A 143 -20.85 12.46 11.34
N GLU A 144 -19.94 13.28 10.78
CA GLU A 144 -19.97 13.67 9.37
C GLU A 144 -19.55 12.50 8.43
N ALA A 145 -18.77 11.54 8.91
CA ALA A 145 -18.18 10.48 8.11
C ALA A 145 -18.90 9.11 8.21
N GLY A 146 -19.95 8.99 9.02
CA GLY A 146 -20.71 7.74 9.16
C GLY A 146 -19.89 6.50 9.63
N LEU A 147 -18.69 6.70 10.17
CA LEU A 147 -17.76 5.64 10.54
C LEU A 147 -17.69 5.50 12.06
N ARG A 148 -18.61 4.72 12.64
CA ARG A 148 -18.27 3.94 13.83
C ARG A 148 -17.10 3.02 13.44
N GLN A 149 -15.91 3.20 14.06
CA GLN A 149 -15.04 2.04 14.20
C GLN A 149 -15.86 1.00 14.98
N PRO A 150 -16.12 -0.19 14.42
CA PRO A 150 -16.76 -1.24 15.19
C PRO A 150 -15.87 -1.46 16.43
N ALA A 151 -16.50 -1.54 17.60
CA ALA A 151 -15.84 -2.12 18.76
C ALA A 151 -15.15 -3.38 18.25
N ARG A 152 -13.83 -3.52 18.50
CA ARG A 152 -13.06 -4.63 17.94
C ARG A 152 -13.85 -5.90 18.23
N ALA A 153 -14.24 -6.60 17.16
CA ALA A 153 -14.99 -7.84 17.31
C ALA A 153 -14.20 -8.75 18.24
N ALA A 154 -14.88 -9.34 19.21
CA ALA A 154 -14.25 -10.29 20.11
C ALA A 154 -13.62 -11.40 19.28
N THR A 155 -12.33 -11.61 19.41
CA THR A 155 -11.60 -12.66 18.68
C THR A 155 -11.75 -13.99 19.45
N ALA A 156 -11.65 -15.13 18.76
CA ALA A 156 -11.73 -16.44 19.40
C ALA A 156 -10.72 -16.55 20.55
N PHE A 157 -9.50 -16.03 20.34
CA PHE A 157 -8.49 -15.89 21.38
C PHE A 157 -8.95 -15.06 22.59
N SER A 158 -9.57 -13.89 22.36
CA SER A 158 -9.99 -13.01 23.46
C SER A 158 -11.18 -13.55 24.24
N VAL A 159 -12.05 -14.31 23.58
CA VAL A 159 -13.20 -14.99 24.20
C VAL A 159 -12.70 -16.13 25.10
N GLU A 160 -11.85 -17.00 24.59
CA GLU A 160 -11.29 -18.11 25.37
C GLU A 160 -10.39 -17.63 26.50
N LEU A 161 -9.53 -16.64 26.27
CA LEU A 161 -8.71 -16.04 27.32
C LEU A 161 -9.57 -15.48 28.46
N ARG A 162 -10.69 -14.85 28.15
CA ARG A 162 -11.63 -14.35 29.17
C ARG A 162 -12.27 -15.51 29.92
N ALA A 163 -12.78 -16.50 29.22
CA ALA A 163 -13.42 -17.66 29.83
C ALA A 163 -12.48 -18.43 30.76
N VAL A 164 -11.19 -18.54 30.43
CA VAL A 164 -10.19 -19.17 31.24
C VAL A 164 -9.89 -18.34 32.49
N ILE A 165 -9.73 -17.02 32.36
CA ILE A 165 -9.51 -16.13 33.56
C ILE A 165 -10.72 -16.14 34.47
N ASP A 166 -11.92 -16.10 33.93
CA ASP A 166 -13.16 -16.13 34.72
C ASP A 166 -13.29 -17.45 35.49
N ARG A 167 -12.88 -18.59 34.92
CA ARG A 167 -12.83 -19.91 35.58
C ARG A 167 -11.86 -19.95 36.78
N THR A 168 -10.74 -19.23 36.68
CA THR A 168 -9.76 -19.22 37.79
C THR A 168 -10.11 -18.24 38.88
N GLY A 169 -11.06 -17.34 38.71
CA GLY A 169 -11.46 -16.32 39.65
C GLY A 169 -10.38 -15.29 39.99
N GLN A 170 -9.26 -15.29 39.28
CA GLN A 170 -8.14 -14.39 39.51
C GLN A 170 -8.37 -13.02 38.88
N ALA A 171 -8.12 -11.96 39.67
CA ALA A 171 -8.19 -10.60 39.13
C ALA A 171 -7.13 -10.42 38.00
N PRO A 172 -7.48 -9.90 36.81
CA PRO A 172 -6.54 -9.73 35.70
C PRO A 172 -5.28 -8.92 36.05
N LYS A 173 -5.37 -7.98 37.02
CA LYS A 173 -4.23 -7.18 37.50
C LYS A 173 -3.24 -8.03 38.30
N ALA A 174 -3.73 -8.94 39.14
CA ALA A 174 -2.90 -9.84 39.91
C ALA A 174 -2.21 -10.87 39.04
N LEU A 175 -2.96 -11.46 38.08
CA LEU A 175 -2.45 -12.39 37.08
C LEU A 175 -1.37 -11.75 36.19
N ALA A 176 -1.59 -10.53 35.71
CA ALA A 176 -0.60 -9.79 34.96
C ALA A 176 0.72 -9.60 35.71
N LYS A 177 0.63 -9.30 37.01
CA LYS A 177 1.80 -9.16 37.88
C LYS A 177 2.53 -10.51 38.09
N ALA A 178 1.80 -11.59 38.29
CA ALA A 178 2.35 -12.94 38.49
C ALA A 178 3.12 -13.43 37.24
N VAL A 179 2.61 -13.14 36.06
CA VAL A 179 3.22 -13.55 34.76
C VAL A 179 4.29 -12.57 34.25
N GLY A 180 4.45 -11.41 34.92
CA GLY A 180 5.42 -10.38 34.56
C GLY A 180 5.05 -9.63 33.26
N ILE A 181 3.76 -9.34 33.07
CA ILE A 181 3.26 -8.51 31.96
C ILE A 181 2.62 -7.23 32.47
N SER A 182 2.62 -6.21 31.64
CA SER A 182 1.91 -4.98 31.96
C SER A 182 0.39 -5.22 31.99
N PRO A 183 -0.35 -4.73 32.98
CA PRO A 183 -1.81 -4.85 33.01
C PRO A 183 -2.52 -4.26 31.79
N SER A 184 -1.88 -3.31 31.09
CA SER A 184 -2.39 -2.73 29.86
C SER A 184 -2.31 -3.72 28.69
N VAL A 185 -1.29 -4.55 28.64
CA VAL A 185 -1.13 -5.61 27.62
C VAL A 185 -2.21 -6.67 27.79
N LEU A 186 -2.40 -7.18 29.01
CA LEU A 186 -3.44 -8.19 29.29
C LEU A 186 -4.85 -7.63 28.98
N ARG A 187 -5.13 -6.39 29.39
CA ARG A 187 -6.38 -5.69 29.01
C ARG A 187 -6.54 -5.55 27.51
N GLY A 188 -5.45 -5.29 26.78
CA GLY A 188 -5.45 -5.26 25.33
C GLY A 188 -5.84 -6.61 24.72
N TRP A 189 -5.30 -7.70 25.25
CA TRP A 189 -5.61 -9.06 24.79
C TRP A 189 -7.08 -9.43 25.08
N LEU A 190 -7.59 -9.11 26.24
CA LEU A 190 -9.01 -9.26 26.59
C LEU A 190 -9.96 -8.42 25.72
N LYS A 191 -9.48 -7.33 25.13
CA LYS A 191 -10.23 -6.47 24.19
C LYS A 191 -10.03 -6.87 22.70
N GLY A 192 -9.50 -8.06 22.43
CA GLY A 192 -9.31 -8.58 21.07
C GLY A 192 -8.00 -8.15 20.39
N THR A 193 -7.00 -7.65 21.16
CA THR A 193 -5.65 -7.51 20.64
C THR A 193 -4.98 -8.87 20.66
N VAL A 194 -4.39 -9.31 19.55
CA VAL A 194 -3.69 -10.59 19.46
C VAL A 194 -2.21 -10.38 19.81
N PRO A 195 -1.58 -11.27 20.60
CA PRO A 195 -0.16 -11.22 20.89
C PRO A 195 0.68 -11.29 19.61
N ASN A 196 1.67 -10.43 19.50
CA ASN A 196 2.66 -10.52 18.42
C ASN A 196 3.69 -11.62 18.72
N ARG A 197 4.58 -11.89 17.76
CA ARG A 197 5.61 -12.95 17.84
C ARG A 197 6.46 -12.89 19.14
N ARG A 198 6.70 -11.68 19.67
CA ARG A 198 7.42 -11.48 20.95
C ARG A 198 6.52 -11.79 22.16
N GLY A 199 5.21 -11.62 22.02
CA GLY A 199 4.22 -11.91 23.05
C GLY A 199 3.93 -13.40 23.25
N ILE A 200 4.30 -14.28 22.31
CA ILE A 200 4.03 -15.73 22.40
C ILE A 200 4.72 -16.37 23.60
N ALA A 201 5.97 -16.02 23.88
CA ALA A 201 6.68 -16.54 25.06
C ALA A 201 5.99 -16.11 26.36
N THR A 202 5.42 -14.93 26.38
CA THR A 202 4.64 -14.40 27.52
C THR A 202 3.28 -15.07 27.60
N LEU A 203 2.64 -15.35 26.48
CA LEU A 203 1.37 -16.06 26.42
C LEU A 203 1.51 -17.49 26.94
N ARG A 204 2.61 -18.20 26.63
CA ARG A 204 2.92 -19.53 27.21
C ARG A 204 3.10 -19.50 28.72
N ARG A 205 3.69 -18.42 29.27
CA ARG A 205 3.76 -18.25 30.76
C ARG A 205 2.37 -18.00 31.32
N LEU A 206 1.52 -17.31 30.61
CA LEU A 206 0.14 -17.08 30.98
C LEU A 206 -0.67 -18.40 30.97
N GLU A 207 -0.51 -19.24 29.96
CA GLU A 207 -1.11 -20.58 29.87
C GLU A 207 -0.71 -21.43 31.09
N ALA A 208 0.59 -21.44 31.45
CA ALA A 208 1.09 -22.17 32.60
C ALA A 208 0.50 -21.64 33.91
N ALA A 209 0.36 -20.31 34.09
CA ALA A 209 -0.23 -19.69 35.25
C ALA A 209 -1.76 -19.90 35.37
N LEU A 210 -2.42 -20.18 34.28
CA LEU A 210 -3.86 -20.46 34.19
C LEU A 210 -4.17 -21.96 34.11
N GLU A 211 -3.13 -22.82 34.23
CA GLU A 211 -3.25 -24.29 34.13
C GLU A 211 -3.93 -24.77 32.84
N VAL A 212 -3.71 -24.02 31.73
CA VAL A 212 -4.23 -24.36 30.42
C VAL A 212 -3.19 -25.20 29.65
N PRO A 213 -3.60 -26.22 28.89
CA PRO A 213 -2.69 -27.00 28.09
C PRO A 213 -1.83 -26.11 27.18
N ARG A 214 -0.53 -26.44 27.08
CA ARG A 214 0.45 -25.66 26.35
C ARG A 214 0.02 -25.42 24.90
N ASP A 215 0.24 -24.21 24.42
CA ASP A 215 -0.05 -23.75 23.07
C ASP A 215 -1.57 -23.63 22.71
N THR A 216 -2.50 -23.89 23.62
CA THR A 216 -3.96 -23.73 23.39
C THR A 216 -4.32 -22.28 23.01
N LEU A 217 -3.95 -21.31 23.86
CA LEU A 217 -4.20 -19.89 23.58
C LEU A 217 -3.26 -19.35 22.47
N VAL A 218 -2.07 -19.95 22.32
CA VAL A 218 -1.13 -19.59 21.26
C VAL A 218 -1.69 -19.94 19.90
N LEU A 219 -2.29 -21.12 19.72
CA LEU A 219 -2.91 -21.54 18.45
C LEU A 219 -4.08 -20.62 18.08
N LEU A 220 -4.98 -20.34 19.02
CA LEU A 220 -6.09 -19.39 18.81
C LEU A 220 -5.59 -17.98 18.45
N ALA A 221 -4.53 -17.51 19.12
CA ALA A 221 -3.93 -16.22 18.80
C ALA A 221 -3.31 -16.19 17.39
N GLN A 222 -2.69 -17.28 16.95
CA GLN A 222 -2.13 -17.40 15.60
C GLN A 222 -3.21 -17.47 14.52
N GLU A 223 -4.30 -18.18 14.77
CA GLU A 223 -5.45 -18.24 13.86
C GLU A 223 -6.13 -16.86 13.72
N ASP A 224 -6.35 -16.17 14.83
CA ASP A 224 -6.92 -14.82 14.81
C ASP A 224 -5.99 -13.78 14.14
N GLU A 225 -4.65 -13.94 14.25
CA GLU A 225 -3.70 -13.11 13.52
C GLU A 225 -3.75 -13.37 12.00
N GLN A 226 -3.95 -14.62 11.59
CA GLN A 226 -4.13 -15.00 10.18
C GLN A 226 -5.45 -14.49 9.58
N ARG A 227 -6.54 -14.53 10.38
CA ARG A 227 -7.88 -14.04 9.98
C ARG A 227 -8.00 -12.51 9.98
N ARG A 228 -7.04 -11.77 10.52
CA ARG A 228 -7.10 -10.30 10.56
C ARG A 228 -7.05 -9.71 9.15
N PRO A 229 -8.05 -8.93 8.73
CA PRO A 229 -7.95 -8.14 7.50
C PRO A 229 -6.77 -7.16 7.65
N ARG A 230 -5.79 -7.26 6.78
CA ARG A 230 -4.57 -6.41 6.76
C ARG A 230 -4.82 -4.95 6.36
N VAL A 231 -6.07 -4.49 6.41
CA VAL A 231 -6.52 -3.15 5.98
C VAL A 231 -5.83 -2.01 6.77
N GLN A 232 -5.45 -2.23 8.03
CA GLN A 232 -4.82 -1.20 8.86
C GLN A 232 -3.41 -0.79 8.40
N ALA A 233 -2.65 -1.68 7.76
CA ALA A 233 -1.30 -1.36 7.28
C ALA A 233 -1.28 -0.32 6.16
N SER A 234 -2.33 -0.24 5.33
CA SER A 234 -2.39 0.68 4.20
C SER A 234 -2.65 2.15 4.60
N VAL A 235 -3.44 2.38 5.64
CA VAL A 235 -3.72 3.74 6.16
C VAL A 235 -2.49 4.27 6.90
N ALA A 236 -1.92 3.48 7.80
CA ALA A 236 -0.69 3.85 8.50
C ALA A 236 0.49 4.08 7.53
N HIS A 237 0.58 3.31 6.45
CA HIS A 237 1.59 3.53 5.42
C HIS A 237 1.38 4.85 4.66
N ARG A 238 0.15 5.23 4.34
CA ARG A 238 -0.16 6.51 3.68
C ARG A 238 0.14 7.71 4.58
N GLU A 239 -0.19 7.63 5.85
CA GLU A 239 0.14 8.68 6.83
C GLU A 239 1.65 8.83 7.01
N ARG A 240 2.39 7.73 7.13
CA ARG A 240 3.87 7.74 7.15
C ARG A 240 4.47 8.36 5.88
N LEU A 241 3.90 8.06 4.70
CA LEU A 241 4.34 8.69 3.46
C LEU A 241 4.08 10.20 3.41
N LYS A 242 2.99 10.68 4.01
CA LYS A 242 2.71 12.12 4.12
C LYS A 242 3.72 12.81 5.04
N VAL A 243 3.96 12.25 6.22
CA VAL A 243 4.96 12.76 7.18
C VAL A 243 6.36 12.77 6.55
N ARG A 244 6.73 11.71 5.85
CA ARG A 244 8.01 11.63 5.14
C ARG A 244 8.16 12.65 4.01
N LYS A 245 7.07 13.03 3.33
CA LYS A 245 7.09 14.08 2.30
C LYS A 245 7.21 15.49 2.87
N SER A 246 6.83 15.69 4.13
CA SER A 246 6.97 16.98 4.83
C SER A 246 8.30 17.13 5.53
N SER A 247 9.10 16.07 5.68
CA SER A 247 10.45 16.13 6.24
C SER A 247 11.47 16.65 5.20
N ILE A 248 12.51 17.33 5.67
CA ILE A 248 13.61 17.78 4.81
C ILE A 248 14.22 16.55 4.14
N SER A 249 14.27 16.58 2.82
CA SER A 249 14.90 15.49 2.05
C SER A 249 16.41 15.67 2.07
N LEU A 250 17.12 14.76 2.71
CA LEU A 250 18.57 14.68 2.71
C LEU A 250 19.14 14.04 1.42
N VAL A 251 18.31 13.71 0.44
CA VAL A 251 18.77 13.11 -0.83
C VAL A 251 19.52 14.15 -1.64
N LEU A 252 20.81 13.89 -1.94
CA LEU A 252 21.60 14.75 -2.80
C LEU A 252 20.93 14.96 -4.16
N ALA A 253 20.85 16.19 -4.63
CA ALA A 253 20.39 16.45 -5.99
C ALA A 253 21.47 16.01 -7.00
N GLU A 254 21.09 15.66 -8.22
CA GLU A 254 22.08 15.21 -9.23
C GLU A 254 23.07 16.29 -9.61
N ARG A 255 22.64 17.54 -9.60
CA ARG A 255 23.48 18.71 -9.85
C ARG A 255 24.54 18.95 -8.77
N ASP A 256 24.34 18.39 -7.57
CA ASP A 256 25.23 18.57 -6.41
C ASP A 256 26.22 17.40 -6.28
N LEU A 257 26.22 16.47 -7.23
CA LEU A 257 27.17 15.35 -7.26
C LEU A 257 28.55 15.84 -7.76
N SER A 258 29.59 15.43 -7.06
CA SER A 258 30.97 15.76 -7.47
C SER A 258 31.38 14.99 -8.73
N GLN A 259 32.41 15.53 -9.43
CA GLN A 259 32.94 14.86 -10.62
C GLN A 259 33.64 13.54 -10.27
N GLU A 260 34.27 13.46 -9.12
CA GLU A 260 34.94 12.25 -8.61
C GLU A 260 33.90 11.14 -8.40
N PHE A 261 32.78 11.45 -7.73
CA PHE A 261 31.68 10.52 -7.60
C PHE A 261 31.10 10.11 -8.97
N GLY A 262 30.99 11.04 -9.89
CA GLY A 262 30.57 10.78 -11.27
C GLY A 262 31.43 9.73 -11.97
N ASN A 263 32.76 9.84 -11.79
CA ASN A 263 33.74 8.89 -12.35
C ASN A 263 33.61 7.49 -11.71
N GLU A 264 33.51 7.42 -10.37
CA GLU A 264 33.29 6.15 -9.64
C GLU A 264 31.98 5.49 -10.05
N TRP A 265 30.91 6.29 -10.16
CA TRP A 265 29.61 5.81 -10.60
C TRP A 265 29.66 5.26 -12.02
N GLN A 266 30.34 5.93 -12.93
CA GLN A 266 30.49 5.48 -14.31
C GLN A 266 31.24 4.14 -14.39
N GLN A 267 32.30 3.96 -13.61
CA GLN A 267 33.03 2.68 -13.52
C GLN A 267 32.11 1.55 -13.01
N LEU A 268 31.34 1.80 -11.93
CA LEU A 268 30.37 0.86 -11.41
C LEU A 268 29.29 0.54 -12.46
N PHE A 269 28.76 1.56 -13.14
CA PHE A 269 27.73 1.41 -14.15
C PHE A 269 28.20 0.57 -15.33
N MET A 270 29.41 0.81 -15.83
CA MET A 270 30.02 0.03 -16.90
C MET A 270 30.31 -1.41 -16.46
N HIS A 271 30.83 -1.62 -15.25
CA HIS A 271 31.00 -2.96 -14.67
C HIS A 271 29.68 -3.73 -14.61
N LYS A 272 28.57 -3.07 -14.22
CA LYS A 272 27.26 -3.73 -14.06
C LYS A 272 26.51 -3.92 -15.37
N THR A 273 26.74 -3.12 -16.39
CA THR A 273 26.00 -3.17 -17.67
C THR A 273 26.80 -3.79 -18.81
N GLY A 274 28.14 -3.81 -18.71
CA GLY A 274 29.02 -4.36 -19.76
C GLY A 274 28.84 -5.85 -19.95
N ASP A 275 29.08 -6.32 -21.17
CA ASP A 275 29.06 -7.76 -21.50
C ASP A 275 30.30 -8.46 -20.97
N PHE A 276 31.45 -7.81 -21.11
CA PHE A 276 32.77 -8.28 -20.67
C PHE A 276 33.34 -7.31 -19.63
N PRO A 277 32.99 -7.46 -18.35
CA PRO A 277 33.53 -6.59 -17.31
C PRO A 277 34.98 -6.94 -17.02
N ALA A 278 35.80 -5.92 -16.75
CA ALA A 278 37.21 -6.10 -16.37
C ALA A 278 37.37 -6.74 -14.99
N LEU A 279 36.41 -6.56 -14.10
CA LEU A 279 36.36 -7.16 -12.77
C LEU A 279 35.41 -8.35 -12.75
N GLU A 280 35.61 -9.27 -11.82
CA GLU A 280 34.68 -10.39 -11.63
C GLU A 280 33.28 -9.91 -11.25
N ARG A 281 32.29 -10.57 -11.79
CA ARG A 281 30.89 -10.28 -11.53
C ARG A 281 30.09 -11.55 -11.30
N ALA A 282 29.29 -11.58 -10.24
CA ALA A 282 28.37 -12.70 -9.99
C ALA A 282 27.47 -12.95 -11.22
N ALA A 283 27.14 -14.21 -11.49
CA ALA A 283 26.38 -14.65 -12.68
C ALA A 283 25.05 -13.87 -12.88
N ARG A 284 24.37 -13.48 -11.78
CA ARG A 284 23.15 -12.66 -11.80
C ARG A 284 23.41 -11.19 -11.44
N GLY A 285 24.66 -10.74 -11.52
CA GLY A 285 25.06 -9.38 -11.12
C GLY A 285 24.92 -8.33 -12.21
N ARG A 286 24.61 -8.71 -13.44
CA ARG A 286 24.45 -7.81 -14.57
C ARG A 286 23.15 -6.99 -14.46
N TRP A 287 23.24 -5.70 -14.72
CA TRP A 287 22.08 -4.82 -14.84
C TRP A 287 21.62 -4.75 -16.29
N ARG A 288 20.32 -4.87 -16.47
CA ARG A 288 19.70 -4.88 -17.77
C ARG A 288 19.58 -3.48 -18.36
N LEU A 289 20.02 -3.35 -19.61
CA LEU A 289 19.76 -2.21 -20.46
C LEU A 289 18.47 -2.43 -21.27
N ILE A 290 17.73 -1.35 -21.51
CA ILE A 290 16.50 -1.33 -22.29
C ILE A 290 16.49 -0.08 -23.18
N PRO A 291 15.75 -0.06 -24.31
CA PRO A 291 15.58 1.15 -25.09
C PRO A 291 15.02 2.29 -24.26
N ALA A 292 15.59 3.49 -24.41
CA ALA A 292 15.12 4.70 -23.69
C ALA A 292 13.64 5.00 -24.02
N SER A 293 13.20 4.75 -25.25
CA SER A 293 11.81 4.88 -25.70
C SER A 293 10.82 4.03 -24.90
N SER A 294 11.27 2.91 -24.32
CA SER A 294 10.42 2.02 -23.51
C SER A 294 10.48 2.30 -22.01
N SER A 295 11.07 3.42 -21.60
CA SER A 295 11.21 3.81 -20.20
C SER A 295 10.74 5.24 -19.97
N ARG A 296 10.36 5.55 -18.71
CA ARG A 296 10.22 6.93 -18.25
C ARG A 296 11.54 7.67 -18.38
N SER A 297 11.52 9.00 -18.32
CA SER A 297 12.73 9.80 -18.18
C SER A 297 13.53 9.36 -16.97
N LEU A 298 14.77 8.95 -17.20
CA LEU A 298 15.71 8.52 -16.17
C LEU A 298 16.89 9.49 -16.15
N SER A 299 17.68 9.46 -15.07
CA SER A 299 18.91 10.24 -14.95
C SER A 299 19.83 10.01 -16.18
N PRO A 300 20.47 11.06 -16.71
CA PRO A 300 21.49 10.93 -17.74
C PRO A 300 22.65 9.99 -17.31
N LEU A 301 22.93 9.89 -16.01
CA LEU A 301 23.97 9.04 -15.45
C LEU A 301 23.72 7.53 -15.58
N VAL A 302 22.54 7.13 -16.08
CA VAL A 302 22.19 5.72 -16.29
C VAL A 302 21.92 5.39 -17.75
N HIS A 303 22.38 6.25 -18.66
CA HIS A 303 22.28 6.07 -20.11
C HIS A 303 23.57 5.44 -20.67
N ARG A 304 23.41 4.62 -21.70
CA ARG A 304 24.45 4.07 -22.53
C ARG A 304 24.00 4.13 -24.01
N GLY A 305 24.32 5.24 -24.67
CA GLY A 305 23.78 5.55 -25.99
C GLY A 305 22.26 5.66 -25.93
N THR A 306 21.56 4.92 -26.79
CA THR A 306 20.09 4.87 -26.84
C THR A 306 19.45 3.97 -25.80
N LEU A 307 20.25 3.32 -24.97
CA LEU A 307 19.81 2.40 -23.92
C LEU A 307 19.87 3.04 -22.55
N VAL A 308 18.98 2.61 -21.65
CA VAL A 308 18.91 3.07 -20.26
C VAL A 308 18.80 1.90 -19.31
N CYS A 309 19.24 2.10 -18.05
CA CYS A 309 19.18 1.09 -17.00
C CYS A 309 18.25 1.51 -15.85
N PRO A 310 16.99 1.04 -15.77
CA PRO A 310 16.09 1.35 -14.66
C PRO A 310 16.59 0.86 -13.29
N THR A 311 17.33 -0.24 -13.27
CA THR A 311 17.94 -0.76 -12.04
C THR A 311 19.01 0.20 -11.53
N ALA A 312 19.90 0.67 -12.42
CA ALA A 312 20.92 1.67 -12.08
C ALA A 312 20.28 2.95 -11.53
N ASN A 313 19.23 3.45 -12.17
CA ASN A 313 18.50 4.64 -11.70
C ASN A 313 17.95 4.47 -10.27
N THR A 314 17.44 3.29 -9.96
CA THR A 314 16.95 2.98 -8.62
C THR A 314 18.09 2.91 -7.60
N VAL A 315 19.22 2.30 -7.98
CA VAL A 315 20.42 2.18 -7.12
C VAL A 315 21.05 3.55 -6.91
N LEU A 316 21.21 4.34 -7.97
CA LEU A 316 21.74 5.73 -7.89
C LEU A 316 20.91 6.58 -6.93
N GLY A 317 19.58 6.55 -7.05
CA GLY A 317 18.71 7.28 -6.13
C GLY A 317 18.89 6.87 -4.66
N ARG A 318 19.20 5.60 -4.40
CA ARG A 318 19.47 5.09 -3.04
C ARG A 318 20.85 5.50 -2.55
N ILE A 319 21.86 5.48 -3.41
CA ILE A 319 23.19 5.96 -3.09
C ILE A 319 23.16 7.46 -2.76
N ARG A 320 22.42 8.25 -3.54
CA ARG A 320 22.24 9.69 -3.28
C ARG A 320 21.56 9.94 -1.93
N GLY A 321 20.56 9.13 -1.56
CA GLY A 321 19.93 9.18 -0.24
C GLY A 321 20.86 8.75 0.88
N PHE A 322 21.65 7.71 0.66
CA PHE A 322 22.67 7.26 1.61
C PHE A 322 23.75 8.32 1.84
N LEU A 323 24.37 8.80 0.78
CA LEU A 323 25.41 9.83 0.87
C LEU A 323 24.88 11.11 1.54
N GLY A 324 23.68 11.56 1.19
CA GLY A 324 23.12 12.75 1.81
C GLY A 324 22.95 12.65 3.32
N VAL A 325 22.59 11.47 3.84
CA VAL A 325 22.52 11.23 5.29
C VAL A 325 23.91 11.16 5.91
N ILE A 326 24.86 10.47 5.26
CA ILE A 326 26.23 10.33 5.80
C ILE A 326 26.95 11.68 5.83
N LEU A 327 26.86 12.46 4.77
CA LEU A 327 27.50 13.78 4.70
C LEU A 327 26.91 14.76 5.72
N HIS A 328 25.59 14.73 5.91
CA HIS A 328 24.92 15.53 6.92
C HIS A 328 25.38 15.13 8.34
N ARG A 329 25.40 13.83 8.64
CA ARG A 329 25.82 13.33 9.96
C ARG A 329 27.27 13.57 10.24
N PHE A 330 28.14 13.41 9.24
CA PHE A 330 29.56 13.69 9.34
C PHE A 330 29.81 15.17 9.69
N ALA A 331 29.07 16.10 9.11
CA ALA A 331 29.14 17.52 9.42
C ALA A 331 28.69 17.84 10.86
N GLU A 332 27.63 17.14 11.35
CA GLU A 332 27.16 17.27 12.74
C GLU A 332 28.19 16.77 13.75
N ASP A 333 28.79 15.60 13.52
CA ASP A 333 29.76 14.98 14.42
C ASP A 333 31.09 15.79 14.54
N LEU A 334 31.39 16.60 13.52
CA LEU A 334 32.53 17.53 13.53
C LEU A 334 32.25 18.91 14.17
N GLY A 335 31.06 19.03 14.82
CA GLY A 335 30.73 20.23 15.60
C GLY A 335 30.38 21.47 14.80
N GLY A 336 30.05 21.36 13.52
CA GLY A 336 29.56 22.47 12.68
C GLY A 336 30.56 23.63 12.48
N THR A 337 31.82 23.47 12.88
CA THR A 337 32.84 24.49 12.68
C THR A 337 33.30 24.49 11.22
N ALA A 338 33.11 25.61 10.56
CA ALA A 338 33.25 25.86 9.11
C ALA A 338 34.68 25.70 8.52
N ILE A 339 35.54 24.88 9.10
CA ILE A 339 36.98 24.81 8.72
C ILE A 339 37.38 23.43 8.16
N THR A 340 36.51 22.42 8.27
CA THR A 340 36.80 21.09 7.69
C THR A 340 36.24 20.99 6.28
N ALA A 341 37.08 20.51 5.35
CA ALA A 341 36.66 20.23 3.98
C ALA A 341 35.38 19.32 4.00
N PRO A 342 34.39 19.57 3.13
CA PRO A 342 33.20 18.76 3.08
C PRO A 342 33.57 17.29 2.89
N ALA A 343 32.90 16.39 3.60
CA ALA A 343 33.17 14.96 3.47
C ALA A 343 33.06 14.51 2.01
N PRO A 344 34.00 13.67 1.53
CA PRO A 344 34.06 13.31 0.12
C PRO A 344 32.81 12.51 -0.31
N GLN A 345 32.30 12.85 -1.48
CA GLN A 345 31.24 12.09 -2.13
C GLN A 345 31.86 10.90 -2.85
N THR A 346 31.87 9.74 -2.22
CA THR A 346 32.47 8.52 -2.77
C THR A 346 31.64 7.27 -2.50
N LEU A 347 31.69 6.30 -3.41
CA LEU A 347 31.13 4.97 -3.21
C LEU A 347 31.80 4.19 -2.07
N ALA A 348 33.02 4.59 -1.70
CA ALA A 348 33.79 3.95 -0.62
C ALA A 348 33.03 3.93 0.72
N TRP A 349 32.18 4.90 1.00
CA TRP A 349 31.35 4.91 2.21
C TRP A 349 30.47 3.66 2.36
N MET A 350 30.10 3.00 1.27
CA MET A 350 29.31 1.74 1.33
C MET A 350 30.12 0.58 1.92
N ALA A 351 31.44 0.67 1.96
CA ALA A 351 32.30 -0.33 2.59
C ALA A 351 32.50 -0.08 4.09
N VAL A 352 32.14 1.10 4.60
CA VAL A 352 32.37 1.51 5.99
C VAL A 352 31.20 1.07 6.88
N PRO A 353 31.41 0.15 7.87
CA PRO A 353 30.34 -0.36 8.73
C PRO A 353 29.62 0.75 9.53
N TRP A 354 30.36 1.77 10.00
CA TRP A 354 29.75 2.92 10.68
C TRP A 354 28.73 3.64 9.80
N ALA A 355 29.10 3.99 8.56
CA ALA A 355 28.21 4.68 7.63
C ALA A 355 26.93 3.87 7.35
N LEU A 356 27.07 2.55 7.19
CA LEU A 356 25.89 1.68 7.01
C LEU A 356 25.00 1.65 8.24
N LYS A 357 25.55 1.58 9.45
CA LYS A 357 24.79 1.61 10.71
C LYS A 357 24.00 2.91 10.84
N VAL A 358 24.64 4.06 10.67
CA VAL A 358 24.02 5.39 10.70
C VAL A 358 22.85 5.48 9.73
N TYR A 359 23.03 5.03 8.50
CA TYR A 359 21.96 5.08 7.52
C TYR A 359 20.81 4.10 7.82
N LEU A 360 21.12 2.90 8.29
CA LEU A 360 20.10 1.90 8.66
C LEU A 360 19.28 2.36 9.87
N GLU A 361 19.90 3.04 10.85
CA GLU A 361 19.23 3.68 11.97
C GLU A 361 18.33 4.83 11.50
N HIS A 362 18.82 5.67 10.61
CA HIS A 362 18.00 6.71 9.97
C HIS A 362 16.77 6.13 9.27
N LEU A 363 16.92 5.05 8.48
CA LEU A 363 15.80 4.37 7.84
C LEU A 363 14.84 3.74 8.85
N ALA A 364 15.35 3.17 9.94
CA ALA A 364 14.53 2.57 11.00
C ALA A 364 13.72 3.65 11.73
N THR A 365 14.34 4.79 12.04
CA THR A 365 13.66 5.94 12.65
C THR A 365 12.54 6.48 11.75
N GLN A 366 12.81 6.65 10.45
CA GLN A 366 11.79 7.10 9.49
C GLN A 366 10.64 6.13 9.31
N SER A 367 10.82 4.85 9.62
CA SER A 367 9.80 3.81 9.52
C SER A 367 9.23 3.38 10.86
N GLU A 368 9.39 4.19 11.91
CA GLU A 368 8.92 3.89 13.27
C GLU A 368 9.40 2.50 13.75
N GLN A 369 10.65 2.19 13.48
CA GLN A 369 11.31 0.91 13.80
C GLN A 369 10.71 -0.32 13.07
N VAL A 370 9.91 -0.10 12.01
CA VAL A 370 9.41 -1.20 11.18
C VAL A 370 10.40 -1.51 10.07
N LEU A 371 11.00 -2.69 10.09
CA LEU A 371 11.92 -3.17 9.04
C LEU A 371 11.11 -3.74 7.86
N HIS A 372 11.05 -3.00 6.77
CA HIS A 372 10.19 -3.34 5.62
C HIS A 372 10.96 -3.70 4.34
N ALA A 373 10.25 -4.24 3.35
CA ALA A 373 10.84 -4.71 2.08
C ALA A 373 11.66 -3.65 1.32
N GLY A 374 11.34 -2.36 1.44
CA GLY A 374 12.10 -1.28 0.81
C GLY A 374 13.54 -1.19 1.36
N GLN A 375 13.72 -1.37 2.66
CA GLN A 375 15.04 -1.42 3.32
C GLN A 375 15.79 -2.68 2.90
N LYS A 376 15.10 -3.84 2.80
CA LYS A 376 15.69 -5.09 2.30
C LYS A 376 16.27 -4.92 0.90
N VAL A 377 15.57 -4.23 -0.01
CA VAL A 377 16.05 -3.99 -1.38
C VAL A 377 17.30 -3.09 -1.39
N PHE A 378 17.33 -2.05 -0.52
CA PHE A 378 18.54 -1.24 -0.32
C PHE A 378 19.70 -2.13 0.14
N CYS A 379 19.55 -2.85 1.25
CA CYS A 379 20.60 -3.71 1.79
C CYS A 379 21.08 -4.76 0.79
N THR A 380 20.18 -5.33 -0.02
CA THR A 380 20.54 -6.32 -1.05
C THR A 380 21.42 -5.71 -2.15
N ALA A 381 21.11 -4.48 -2.58
CA ALA A 381 21.90 -3.78 -3.59
C ALA A 381 23.31 -3.46 -3.05
N PHE A 382 23.40 -2.95 -1.82
CA PHE A 382 24.69 -2.58 -1.20
C PHE A 382 25.51 -3.82 -0.83
N ALA A 383 24.90 -4.89 -0.30
CA ALA A 383 25.60 -6.15 -0.06
C ALA A 383 26.21 -6.75 -1.33
N ALA A 384 25.57 -6.55 -2.49
CA ALA A 384 26.15 -6.99 -3.76
C ALA A 384 27.37 -6.17 -4.21
N MET A 385 27.55 -4.94 -3.70
CA MET A 385 28.72 -4.10 -4.00
C MET A 385 29.95 -4.47 -3.16
N VAL A 386 29.72 -4.86 -1.89
CA VAL A 386 30.79 -5.20 -0.93
C VAL A 386 30.99 -6.73 -0.79
N ARG A 387 30.32 -7.54 -1.61
CA ARG A 387 30.41 -9.02 -1.55
C ARG A 387 31.86 -9.47 -1.75
N PRO A 388 32.35 -10.41 -0.94
CA PRO A 388 33.66 -11.04 -1.18
C PRO A 388 33.79 -11.58 -2.61
N THR A 389 34.92 -11.45 -3.19
CA THR A 389 35.37 -11.82 -4.56
C THR A 389 34.67 -11.07 -5.69
N THR A 390 33.36 -11.04 -5.76
CA THR A 390 32.58 -10.52 -6.90
C THR A 390 31.96 -9.14 -6.68
N GLY A 391 32.16 -8.55 -5.50
CA GLY A 391 31.70 -7.17 -5.19
C GLY A 391 32.59 -6.12 -5.86
N PHE A 392 31.99 -5.14 -6.48
CA PHE A 392 32.73 -4.06 -7.16
C PHE A 392 33.71 -3.35 -6.18
N LEU A 393 33.23 -2.96 -5.00
CA LEU A 393 34.05 -2.29 -4.00
C LEU A 393 35.15 -3.22 -3.43
N TRP A 394 34.82 -4.48 -3.18
CA TRP A 394 35.79 -5.46 -2.66
C TRP A 394 37.00 -5.62 -3.59
N GLN A 395 36.78 -5.50 -4.89
CA GLN A 395 37.82 -5.60 -5.93
C GLN A 395 38.55 -4.28 -6.22
N GLN A 396 38.14 -3.18 -5.59
CA GLN A 396 38.67 -1.82 -5.82
C GLN A 396 39.27 -1.23 -4.54
N PRO A 397 40.41 -1.77 -4.01
CA PRO A 397 41.00 -1.25 -2.77
C PRO A 397 41.44 0.22 -2.87
N SER A 398 41.79 0.69 -4.06
CA SER A 398 42.19 2.08 -4.29
C SER A 398 41.12 3.11 -3.88
N LEU A 399 39.84 2.71 -3.82
CA LEU A 399 38.76 3.59 -3.37
C LEU A 399 38.88 3.96 -1.88
N MET A 400 39.65 3.20 -1.07
CA MET A 400 39.88 3.57 0.33
C MET A 400 40.54 4.93 0.45
N ASN A 401 41.33 5.35 -0.54
CA ASN A 401 42.02 6.64 -0.55
C ASN A 401 41.08 7.85 -0.66
N GLN A 402 39.83 7.60 -1.08
CA GLN A 402 38.77 8.61 -1.12
C GLN A 402 38.09 8.83 0.25
N LEU A 403 38.36 7.96 1.23
CA LEU A 403 37.83 8.13 2.57
C LEU A 403 38.67 9.10 3.40
N PRO A 404 38.07 9.85 4.33
CA PRO A 404 38.77 10.56 5.37
C PRO A 404 39.71 9.61 6.15
N GLU A 405 40.82 10.12 6.63
CA GLU A 405 41.85 9.31 7.31
C GLU A 405 41.31 8.46 8.45
N ALA A 406 40.39 9.01 9.26
CA ALA A 406 39.76 8.30 10.37
C ALA A 406 38.97 7.04 9.96
N TYR A 407 38.57 6.89 8.70
CA TYR A 407 37.82 5.76 8.17
C TYR A 407 38.60 4.94 7.13
N ARG A 408 39.84 5.36 6.84
CA ARG A 408 40.70 4.73 5.85
C ARG A 408 41.44 3.55 6.47
N PRO A 409 41.25 2.31 5.93
CA PRO A 409 42.10 1.20 6.36
C PRO A 409 43.54 1.35 5.87
N GLU A 410 44.47 0.80 6.60
CA GLU A 410 45.92 0.93 6.34
C GLU A 410 46.40 0.15 5.10
N SER A 411 45.63 -0.83 4.66
CA SER A 411 46.04 -1.74 3.57
C SER A 411 44.87 -2.23 2.74
N SER A 412 45.18 -2.77 1.55
CA SER A 412 44.22 -3.45 0.70
C SER A 412 43.56 -4.64 1.39
N GLU A 413 44.26 -5.31 2.30
CA GLU A 413 43.70 -6.40 3.11
C GLU A 413 42.71 -5.85 4.16
N GLY A 414 43.05 -4.75 4.82
CA GLY A 414 42.17 -4.02 5.71
C GLY A 414 40.88 -3.58 5.01
N TRP A 415 40.99 -3.08 3.77
CA TRP A 415 39.83 -2.74 2.93
C TRP A 415 38.91 -3.93 2.66
N ARG A 416 39.48 -5.07 2.28
CA ARG A 416 38.70 -6.28 2.02
C ARG A 416 37.97 -6.77 3.28
N ARG A 417 38.65 -6.77 4.44
CA ARG A 417 38.02 -7.08 5.74
C ARG A 417 36.88 -6.14 6.06
N MET A 418 37.04 -4.85 5.85
CA MET A 418 36.01 -3.84 6.05
C MET A 418 34.79 -4.09 5.13
N CYS A 419 35.01 -4.44 3.85
CA CYS A 419 33.94 -4.85 2.93
C CYS A 419 33.19 -6.10 3.43
N GLU A 420 33.91 -7.09 3.97
CA GLU A 420 33.32 -8.32 4.50
C GLU A 420 32.47 -8.07 5.75
N GLU A 421 32.93 -7.21 6.65
CA GLU A 421 32.17 -6.77 7.81
C GLU A 421 30.87 -6.06 7.41
N SER A 422 30.97 -5.15 6.46
CA SER A 422 29.82 -4.46 5.88
C SER A 422 28.87 -5.42 5.18
N HIS A 423 29.40 -6.42 4.47
CA HIS A 423 28.57 -7.47 3.87
C HIS A 423 27.85 -8.29 4.94
N LYS A 424 28.53 -8.73 6.01
CA LYS A 424 27.92 -9.45 7.15
C LYS A 424 26.83 -8.62 7.82
N LEU A 425 27.09 -7.33 8.08
CA LEU A 425 26.10 -6.39 8.65
C LEU A 425 24.83 -6.30 7.79
N LEU A 426 24.99 -6.06 6.50
CA LEU A 426 23.87 -5.96 5.57
C LEU A 426 23.07 -7.25 5.45
N ARG A 427 23.76 -8.41 5.43
CA ARG A 427 23.11 -9.73 5.42
C ARG A 427 22.31 -9.99 6.69
N ALA A 428 22.87 -9.64 7.86
CA ALA A 428 22.17 -9.75 9.13
C ALA A 428 20.93 -8.84 9.18
N TYR A 429 21.01 -7.63 8.60
CA TYR A 429 19.88 -6.73 8.51
C TYR A 429 18.79 -7.26 7.56
N ILE A 430 19.17 -7.81 6.40
CA ILE A 430 18.26 -8.44 5.43
C ILE A 430 17.41 -9.53 6.08
N SER A 431 18.02 -10.35 6.94
CA SER A 431 17.30 -11.44 7.64
C SER A 431 16.25 -10.94 8.63
N ARG A 432 16.44 -9.73 9.15
CA ARG A 432 15.50 -9.05 10.08
C ARG A 432 14.36 -8.32 9.35
N CYS A 433 14.53 -8.03 8.06
CA CYS A 433 13.50 -7.37 7.25
C CYS A 433 12.39 -8.36 6.88
N THR A 434 11.61 -8.78 7.88
CA THR A 434 10.42 -9.64 7.72
C THR A 434 9.17 -8.82 7.50
N GLY A 435 9.31 -7.51 7.44
CA GLY A 435 8.21 -6.56 7.39
C GLY A 435 7.37 -6.71 6.15
N VAL A 436 6.09 -6.56 6.36
CA VAL A 436 5.03 -6.68 5.39
C VAL A 436 5.20 -5.61 4.31
N SER A 437 5.49 -6.03 3.09
CA SER A 437 5.15 -5.22 1.94
C SER A 437 3.62 -5.06 1.92
N ARG A 438 3.14 -3.91 1.42
CA ARG A 438 1.71 -3.67 1.18
C ARG A 438 1.11 -4.90 0.48
N ASN A 439 0.05 -5.47 1.06
CA ASN A 439 -0.69 -6.52 0.35
C ASN A 439 -1.26 -5.92 -0.95
N PRO A 440 -0.91 -6.46 -2.12
CA PRO A 440 -1.42 -5.93 -3.39
C PRO A 440 -2.94 -6.05 -3.54
N GLN A 441 -3.59 -6.91 -2.77
CA GLN A 441 -5.04 -7.12 -2.78
C GLN A 441 -5.81 -6.12 -1.89
N ASP A 442 -5.15 -5.47 -0.91
CA ASP A 442 -5.84 -4.52 -0.02
C ASP A 442 -6.70 -3.47 -0.75
N PRO A 443 -6.26 -2.88 -1.88
CA PRO A 443 -7.06 -1.88 -2.59
C PRO A 443 -8.29 -2.42 -3.31
N ILE A 444 -8.35 -3.72 -3.54
CA ILE A 444 -9.44 -4.44 -4.23
C ILE A 444 -10.17 -5.42 -3.31
N ALA A 445 -9.93 -5.35 -2.01
CA ALA A 445 -10.53 -6.29 -1.05
C ALA A 445 -12.06 -6.30 -1.11
N ASN A 446 -12.68 -5.13 -1.31
CA ASN A 446 -14.13 -4.99 -1.48
C ASN A 446 -14.67 -5.60 -2.79
N LEU A 447 -13.82 -5.82 -3.79
CA LEU A 447 -14.19 -6.48 -5.05
C LEU A 447 -14.00 -8.00 -4.93
N ILE A 448 -12.92 -8.43 -4.31
CA ILE A 448 -12.59 -9.87 -4.15
C ILE A 448 -13.63 -10.60 -3.30
N CYS A 449 -14.31 -9.91 -2.38
CA CYS A 449 -15.36 -10.49 -1.54
C CYS A 449 -16.71 -10.67 -2.26
N ARG A 450 -16.81 -10.30 -3.54
CA ARG A 450 -18.03 -10.42 -4.34
C ARG A 450 -17.97 -11.68 -5.21
N ASP A 451 -19.12 -12.24 -5.50
CA ASP A 451 -19.25 -13.34 -6.46
C ASP A 451 -18.97 -12.85 -7.89
N ASP A 452 -19.31 -11.59 -8.17
CA ASP A 452 -19.14 -10.89 -9.46
C ASP A 452 -17.96 -9.90 -9.43
N MET A 453 -16.75 -10.37 -9.13
CA MET A 453 -15.56 -9.52 -8.85
C MET A 453 -15.25 -8.50 -9.94
N LEU A 454 -15.52 -8.83 -11.22
CA LEU A 454 -15.23 -7.97 -12.37
C LEU A 454 -16.36 -6.99 -12.71
N ALA A 455 -17.60 -7.27 -12.30
CA ALA A 455 -18.78 -6.48 -12.65
C ALA A 455 -18.66 -4.99 -12.27
N PRO A 456 -18.13 -4.59 -11.09
CA PRO A 456 -17.96 -3.18 -10.77
C PRO A 456 -17.00 -2.44 -11.71
N VAL A 457 -16.01 -3.14 -12.29
CA VAL A 457 -15.08 -2.55 -13.27
C VAL A 457 -15.76 -2.43 -14.63
N LEU A 458 -16.53 -3.43 -15.05
CA LEU A 458 -17.32 -3.36 -16.29
C LEU A 458 -18.36 -2.23 -16.22
N LEU A 459 -19.03 -2.07 -15.08
CA LEU A 459 -19.94 -0.94 -14.86
C LEU A 459 -19.21 0.40 -14.90
N ALA A 460 -18.00 0.48 -14.36
CA ALA A 460 -17.19 1.70 -14.44
C ALA A 460 -16.83 2.04 -15.88
N ILE A 461 -16.51 1.06 -16.74
CA ILE A 461 -16.27 1.26 -18.16
C ILE A 461 -17.54 1.84 -18.83
N ALA A 462 -18.71 1.24 -18.59
CA ALA A 462 -19.98 1.73 -19.13
C ALA A 462 -20.30 3.16 -18.67
N ARG A 463 -20.04 3.50 -17.40
CA ARG A 463 -20.21 4.87 -16.88
C ARG A 463 -19.26 5.88 -17.54
N ILE A 464 -18.03 5.48 -17.86
CA ILE A 464 -17.06 6.31 -18.59
C ILE A 464 -17.54 6.54 -20.03
N GLU A 465 -18.08 5.51 -20.68
CA GLU A 465 -18.64 5.61 -22.05
C GLU A 465 -19.89 6.51 -22.07
N ALA A 466 -20.78 6.38 -21.09
CA ALA A 466 -21.92 7.28 -20.96
C ALA A 466 -21.48 8.74 -20.74
N ALA A 467 -20.42 8.96 -19.95
CA ALA A 467 -19.85 10.29 -19.76
C ALA A 467 -19.17 10.81 -21.03
N ALA A 468 -18.61 9.94 -21.87
CA ALA A 468 -18.03 10.31 -23.16
C ALA A 468 -19.14 10.75 -24.14
N ALA A 469 -20.23 9.98 -24.21
CA ALA A 469 -21.38 10.31 -25.06
C ALA A 469 -22.08 11.63 -24.65
N ALA A 470 -21.98 12.02 -23.38
CA ALA A 470 -22.51 13.29 -22.88
C ALA A 470 -21.54 14.48 -23.07
N ALA A 471 -20.28 14.23 -23.47
CA ALA A 471 -19.30 15.27 -23.70
C ALA A 471 -19.52 15.94 -25.09
N PRO A 472 -19.08 17.20 -25.30
CA PRO A 472 -19.15 17.83 -26.60
C PRO A 472 -18.41 16.99 -27.67
N SER A 473 -19.07 16.73 -28.79
CA SER A 473 -18.51 15.92 -29.89
C SER A 473 -17.22 16.53 -30.42
N GLY A 474 -16.22 15.69 -30.71
CA GLY A 474 -14.89 16.10 -31.17
C GLY A 474 -14.03 16.74 -30.06
N SER A 475 -14.55 16.83 -28.84
CA SER A 475 -13.83 17.45 -27.75
C SER A 475 -12.69 16.58 -27.21
N ARG A 476 -11.69 17.24 -26.63
CA ARG A 476 -10.61 16.55 -25.93
C ARG A 476 -11.12 15.77 -24.71
N THR A 477 -12.24 16.16 -24.12
CA THR A 477 -12.88 15.49 -22.98
C THR A 477 -13.45 14.17 -23.43
N GLU A 478 -14.21 14.14 -24.53
CA GLU A 478 -14.75 12.94 -25.14
C GLU A 478 -13.60 11.96 -25.49
N ALA A 479 -12.60 12.41 -26.23
CA ALA A 479 -11.44 11.61 -26.60
C ALA A 479 -10.67 11.05 -25.39
N THR A 480 -10.58 11.81 -24.29
CA THR A 480 -9.98 11.36 -23.04
C THR A 480 -10.79 10.23 -22.39
N LEU A 481 -12.12 10.35 -22.38
CA LEU A 481 -13.00 9.35 -21.77
C LEU A 481 -13.01 8.05 -22.60
N HIS A 482 -13.04 8.11 -23.93
CA HIS A 482 -12.91 6.91 -24.76
C HIS A 482 -11.57 6.20 -24.57
N ARG A 483 -10.45 6.94 -24.50
CA ARG A 483 -9.15 6.39 -24.13
C ARG A 483 -9.20 5.70 -22.76
N ASP A 484 -9.84 6.29 -21.78
CA ASP A 484 -9.90 5.80 -20.42
C ASP A 484 -10.76 4.53 -20.30
N ALA A 485 -11.89 4.46 -21.03
CA ALA A 485 -12.72 3.26 -21.16
C ALA A 485 -11.91 2.11 -21.81
N LEU A 486 -11.22 2.38 -22.92
CA LEU A 486 -10.34 1.42 -23.58
C LEU A 486 -9.23 0.93 -22.64
N LEU A 487 -8.59 1.83 -21.88
CA LEU A 487 -7.51 1.47 -20.95
C LEU A 487 -8.00 0.49 -19.88
N LEU A 488 -9.16 0.73 -19.27
CA LEU A 488 -9.72 -0.21 -18.29
C LEU A 488 -10.13 -1.53 -18.94
N SER A 489 -10.70 -1.50 -20.14
CA SER A 489 -11.06 -2.70 -20.89
C SER A 489 -9.85 -3.56 -21.22
N LEU A 490 -8.75 -2.94 -21.66
CA LEU A 490 -7.50 -3.65 -21.94
C LEU A 490 -6.86 -4.21 -20.68
N LEU A 491 -6.98 -3.54 -19.52
CA LEU A 491 -6.50 -4.05 -18.23
C LEU A 491 -7.25 -5.27 -17.75
N LEU A 492 -8.52 -5.44 -18.11
CA LEU A 492 -9.30 -6.64 -17.83
C LEU A 492 -8.98 -7.78 -18.80
N SER A 493 -8.89 -7.49 -20.10
CA SER A 493 -8.68 -8.53 -21.13
C SER A 493 -7.23 -9.01 -21.17
N ASN A 494 -6.28 -8.10 -21.07
CA ASN A 494 -4.85 -8.35 -21.18
C ASN A 494 -4.11 -7.69 -19.99
N PRO A 495 -4.15 -8.24 -18.79
CA PRO A 495 -3.65 -7.61 -17.57
C PRO A 495 -2.12 -7.56 -17.50
N LEU A 496 -1.51 -6.89 -18.46
CA LEU A 496 -0.06 -6.72 -18.56
C LEU A 496 0.47 -5.73 -17.51
N ARG A 497 1.78 -5.77 -17.28
CA ARG A 497 2.42 -4.81 -16.35
C ARG A 497 2.34 -3.38 -16.87
N GLN A 498 2.22 -2.41 -15.94
CA GLN A 498 2.09 -0.97 -16.27
C GLN A 498 3.10 -0.52 -17.31
N ARG A 499 4.39 -0.86 -17.15
CA ARG A 499 5.42 -0.45 -18.10
C ARG A 499 5.14 -0.98 -19.49
N THR A 500 4.71 -2.23 -19.62
CA THR A 500 4.40 -2.85 -20.90
C THR A 500 3.26 -2.13 -21.60
N ILE A 501 2.15 -1.87 -20.89
CA ILE A 501 0.99 -1.15 -21.47
C ILE A 501 1.37 0.29 -21.82
N ALA A 502 2.10 0.99 -20.95
CA ALA A 502 2.50 2.37 -21.20
C ALA A 502 3.46 2.50 -22.40
N SER A 503 4.29 1.49 -22.65
CA SER A 503 5.23 1.47 -23.77
C SER A 503 4.70 0.77 -25.02
N MET A 504 3.44 0.33 -25.04
CA MET A 504 2.83 -0.20 -26.27
C MET A 504 2.82 0.86 -27.35
N THR A 505 3.17 0.45 -28.55
CA THR A 505 3.22 1.30 -29.75
C THR A 505 2.18 0.85 -30.76
N TRP A 506 1.68 1.79 -31.51
CA TRP A 506 0.81 1.56 -32.65
C TRP A 506 1.17 2.50 -33.81
N ASN A 507 1.34 1.94 -34.96
CA ASN A 507 1.53 2.67 -36.20
C ASN A 507 0.57 2.12 -37.28
N PRO A 508 0.06 2.97 -38.17
CA PRO A 508 -0.84 2.54 -39.24
C PRO A 508 -0.23 1.51 -40.18
N ASP A 509 1.10 1.48 -40.32
CA ASP A 509 1.86 0.53 -41.13
C ASP A 509 2.01 -0.87 -40.50
N GLY A 510 1.44 -1.10 -39.30
CA GLY A 510 1.52 -2.34 -38.60
C GLY A 510 2.88 -2.63 -37.91
N SER A 511 3.82 -1.69 -37.90
CA SER A 511 5.16 -1.87 -37.30
C SER A 511 5.16 -1.79 -35.79
N GLY A 512 4.04 -1.42 -35.12
CA GLY A 512 3.89 -1.29 -33.67
C GLY A 512 3.87 -2.62 -32.92
N THR A 513 3.78 -2.51 -31.60
CA THR A 513 3.54 -3.67 -30.71
C THR A 513 2.06 -4.08 -30.67
N LEU A 514 1.15 -3.19 -31.01
CA LEU A 514 -0.23 -3.50 -31.36
C LEU A 514 -0.30 -3.59 -32.89
N ARG A 515 -0.82 -4.69 -33.39
CA ARG A 515 -0.91 -5.00 -34.83
C ARG A 515 -2.29 -5.49 -35.22
N GLY A 516 -2.65 -5.38 -36.47
CA GLY A 516 -3.95 -5.81 -36.98
C GLY A 516 -4.89 -4.65 -37.26
N SER A 517 -6.09 -5.01 -37.68
CA SER A 517 -7.18 -4.10 -38.04
C SER A 517 -8.51 -4.73 -37.60
N GLU A 518 -9.64 -4.05 -37.81
CA GLU A 518 -10.97 -4.61 -37.58
C GLU A 518 -11.16 -5.94 -38.34
N SER A 519 -10.78 -5.98 -39.59
CA SER A 519 -10.96 -7.17 -40.45
C SER A 519 -10.11 -8.38 -40.05
N THR A 520 -8.92 -8.15 -39.49
CA THR A 520 -7.97 -9.22 -39.10
C THR A 520 -7.96 -9.49 -37.59
N GLY A 521 -8.63 -8.65 -36.82
CA GLY A 521 -8.52 -8.60 -35.38
C GLY A 521 -7.20 -8.01 -34.88
N PHE A 522 -7.24 -7.35 -33.75
CA PHE A 522 -6.03 -6.77 -33.12
C PHE A 522 -5.28 -7.79 -32.29
N ARG A 523 -3.96 -7.74 -32.35
CA ARG A 523 -3.05 -8.59 -31.58
C ARG A 523 -1.95 -7.77 -30.90
N ILE A 524 -1.60 -8.15 -29.68
CA ILE A 524 -0.46 -7.58 -28.93
C ILE A 524 0.77 -8.44 -29.24
N HIS A 525 1.76 -7.86 -29.90
CA HIS A 525 3.02 -8.52 -30.26
C HIS A 525 4.18 -7.87 -29.52
N LEU A 526 4.66 -8.54 -28.44
CA LEU A 526 5.79 -8.07 -27.65
C LEU A 526 6.96 -9.02 -27.75
N GLN A 527 8.10 -8.47 -28.07
CA GLN A 527 9.38 -9.18 -28.04
C GLN A 527 9.89 -9.25 -26.57
N PRO A 528 10.84 -10.15 -26.26
CA PRO A 528 11.36 -10.31 -24.90
C PRO A 528 11.87 -9.00 -24.26
N HIS A 529 12.47 -8.09 -25.01
CA HIS A 529 12.98 -6.83 -24.48
C HIS A 529 11.89 -5.85 -23.99
N HIS A 530 10.65 -5.98 -24.45
CA HIS A 530 9.50 -5.23 -23.94
C HIS A 530 9.03 -5.74 -22.56
N LEU A 531 9.42 -6.95 -22.19
CA LEU A 531 8.97 -7.63 -20.98
C LEU A 531 9.96 -7.50 -19.83
N LYS A 532 9.47 -7.42 -18.60
CA LYS A 532 10.32 -7.28 -17.40
C LYS A 532 11.34 -8.41 -17.25
N ASN A 533 10.97 -9.63 -17.63
CA ASN A 533 11.77 -10.83 -17.46
C ASN A 533 12.30 -11.36 -18.80
N GLY A 534 12.36 -10.52 -19.85
CA GLY A 534 12.67 -10.91 -21.21
C GLY A 534 14.05 -11.51 -21.43
N ASP A 535 15.03 -11.23 -20.54
CA ASP A 535 16.38 -11.78 -20.64
C ASP A 535 16.52 -13.16 -19.95
N SER A 536 15.43 -13.71 -19.39
CA SER A 536 15.51 -15.04 -18.78
C SER A 536 15.52 -16.11 -19.87
N ARG A 537 16.35 -17.17 -19.66
CA ARG A 537 16.44 -18.31 -20.57
C ARG A 537 15.03 -18.89 -20.79
N GLY A 538 14.60 -19.00 -22.05
CA GLY A 538 13.26 -19.46 -22.43
C GLY A 538 12.19 -18.37 -22.48
N SER A 539 12.54 -17.09 -22.40
CA SER A 539 11.59 -16.01 -22.65
C SER A 539 11.09 -16.05 -24.10
N ARG A 540 9.76 -16.16 -24.26
CA ARG A 540 9.10 -16.25 -25.57
C ARG A 540 8.51 -14.89 -25.95
N ASN A 541 8.28 -14.69 -27.25
CA ASN A 541 7.46 -13.59 -27.74
C ASN A 541 6.05 -13.72 -27.15
N TYR A 542 5.48 -12.60 -26.73
CA TYR A 542 4.09 -12.52 -26.32
C TYR A 542 3.28 -12.06 -27.53
N ASN A 543 2.51 -12.97 -28.13
CA ASN A 543 1.70 -12.70 -29.30
C ASN A 543 0.27 -13.23 -29.06
N VAL A 544 -0.58 -12.38 -28.51
CA VAL A 544 -1.94 -12.75 -28.08
C VAL A 544 -2.98 -11.83 -28.72
N PRO A 545 -4.19 -12.34 -28.99
CA PRO A 545 -5.27 -11.51 -29.47
C PRO A 545 -5.73 -10.51 -28.39
N VAL A 546 -6.23 -9.37 -28.82
CA VAL A 546 -7.08 -8.51 -28.01
C VAL A 546 -8.49 -9.12 -28.02
N ALA A 547 -9.12 -9.19 -26.84
CA ALA A 547 -10.43 -9.81 -26.71
C ALA A 547 -11.48 -9.11 -27.61
N ALA A 548 -12.35 -9.89 -28.25
CA ALA A 548 -13.33 -9.40 -29.23
C ALA A 548 -14.18 -8.23 -28.69
N TRP A 549 -14.59 -8.27 -27.42
CA TRP A 549 -15.39 -7.20 -26.81
C TRP A 549 -14.63 -5.88 -26.60
N VAL A 550 -13.28 -5.87 -26.71
CA VAL A 550 -12.43 -4.68 -26.60
C VAL A 550 -12.16 -4.06 -27.97
N GLN A 551 -12.20 -4.86 -29.04
CA GLN A 551 -11.82 -4.42 -30.39
C GLN A 551 -12.58 -3.18 -30.89
N PRO A 552 -13.92 -3.07 -30.76
CA PRO A 552 -14.65 -1.88 -31.22
C PRO A 552 -14.19 -0.59 -30.51
N ARG A 553 -13.85 -0.69 -29.21
CA ARG A 553 -13.32 0.46 -28.44
C ARG A 553 -11.93 0.85 -28.91
N LEU A 554 -11.13 -0.13 -29.24
CA LEU A 554 -9.77 0.06 -29.72
C LEU A 554 -9.78 0.76 -31.08
N GLU A 555 -10.62 0.30 -31.99
CA GLU A 555 -10.80 0.86 -33.31
C GLU A 555 -11.27 2.30 -33.26
N ALA A 556 -12.39 2.58 -32.61
CA ALA A 556 -12.89 3.94 -32.43
C ALA A 556 -11.83 4.86 -31.81
N TYR A 557 -11.06 4.36 -30.84
CA TYR A 557 -9.98 5.15 -30.25
C TYR A 557 -8.88 5.49 -31.27
N LEU A 558 -8.46 4.53 -32.08
CA LEU A 558 -7.36 4.71 -33.05
C LEU A 558 -7.76 5.64 -34.18
N GLU A 559 -8.97 5.51 -34.67
CA GLU A 559 -9.45 6.22 -35.85
C GLU A 559 -9.96 7.63 -35.51
N GLU A 560 -10.75 7.76 -34.45
CA GLU A 560 -11.47 9.01 -34.16
C GLU A 560 -10.80 9.82 -33.03
N TYR A 561 -10.46 9.18 -31.91
CA TYR A 561 -10.15 9.91 -30.68
C TYR A 561 -8.66 10.14 -30.43
N ARG A 562 -7.80 9.24 -30.90
CA ARG A 562 -6.35 9.36 -30.70
C ARG A 562 -5.78 10.60 -31.40
N GLY A 563 -6.27 10.94 -32.59
CA GLY A 563 -5.90 12.15 -33.32
C GLY A 563 -6.18 13.42 -32.55
N THR A 564 -7.37 13.52 -31.94
CA THR A 564 -7.78 14.64 -31.09
C THR A 564 -6.87 14.83 -29.87
N LEU A 565 -6.42 13.73 -29.24
CA LEU A 565 -5.47 13.79 -28.12
C LEU A 565 -4.07 14.20 -28.56
N LEU A 566 -3.64 13.84 -29.75
CA LEU A 566 -2.35 14.22 -30.33
C LEU A 566 -2.29 15.69 -30.71
N ALA A 567 -3.43 16.31 -31.04
CA ALA A 567 -3.53 17.72 -31.42
C ALA A 567 -2.50 18.11 -32.51
N GLY A 568 -2.41 17.30 -33.60
CA GLY A 568 -1.49 17.51 -34.73
C GLY A 568 -0.04 17.06 -34.49
N LYS A 569 0.29 16.53 -33.32
CA LYS A 569 1.63 16.01 -33.03
C LYS A 569 1.69 14.49 -33.26
N SER A 570 2.88 13.96 -33.50
CA SER A 570 3.09 12.51 -33.62
C SER A 570 3.51 11.86 -32.31
N SER A 571 3.10 10.61 -32.11
CA SER A 571 3.53 9.75 -31.01
C SER A 571 3.47 8.29 -31.43
N PRO A 572 4.51 7.48 -31.19
CA PRO A 572 4.45 6.05 -31.48
C PRO A 572 3.61 5.29 -30.44
N TYR A 573 3.32 5.88 -29.28
CA TYR A 573 2.63 5.19 -28.21
C TYR A 573 1.14 5.01 -28.49
N LEU A 574 0.61 3.82 -28.13
CA LEU A 574 -0.81 3.52 -28.23
C LEU A 574 -1.62 4.51 -27.36
N PHE A 575 -1.28 4.60 -26.08
CA PHE A 575 -1.97 5.49 -25.16
C PHE A 575 -1.27 6.84 -25.04
N VAL A 576 -1.93 7.87 -25.50
CA VAL A 576 -1.43 9.25 -25.47
C VAL A 576 -1.86 9.93 -24.17
N SER A 577 -0.90 10.52 -23.47
CA SER A 577 -1.17 11.38 -22.32
C SER A 577 -1.83 12.69 -22.76
N SER A 578 -2.74 13.22 -21.93
CA SER A 578 -3.30 14.57 -22.16
C SER A 578 -2.28 15.71 -21.99
N ARG A 579 -1.04 15.41 -21.52
CA ARG A 579 -0.02 16.42 -21.21
C ARG A 579 1.23 16.31 -22.06
N SER A 580 1.55 15.12 -22.57
CA SER A 580 2.77 14.87 -23.34
C SER A 580 2.52 13.80 -24.40
N GLN A 581 3.27 13.85 -25.49
CA GLN A 581 3.26 12.83 -26.56
C GLN A 581 4.23 11.67 -26.27
N GLY A 582 5.05 11.81 -25.24
CA GLY A 582 5.97 10.77 -24.77
C GLY A 582 5.27 9.68 -23.96
N LEU A 583 6.08 8.80 -23.40
CA LEU A 583 5.61 7.72 -22.53
C LEU A 583 4.72 8.26 -21.39
N TRP A 584 3.56 7.66 -21.22
CA TRP A 584 2.63 8.08 -20.15
C TRP A 584 3.04 7.53 -18.79
N GLU A 585 3.99 8.21 -18.14
CA GLU A 585 4.57 7.80 -16.85
C GLU A 585 3.54 7.72 -15.71
N SER A 586 2.59 8.66 -15.67
CA SER A 586 1.58 8.76 -14.62
C SER A 586 0.34 7.88 -14.84
N MET A 587 0.36 6.96 -15.81
CA MET A 587 -0.79 6.11 -16.20
C MET A 587 -1.42 5.39 -15.01
N SER A 588 -0.63 4.76 -14.14
CA SER A 588 -1.17 4.07 -12.95
C SER A 588 -1.83 5.03 -11.96
N SER A 589 -1.30 6.24 -11.79
CA SER A 589 -1.92 7.27 -10.94
C SER A 589 -3.25 7.75 -11.54
N HIS A 590 -3.35 7.77 -12.86
CA HIS A 590 -4.60 8.09 -13.56
C HIS A 590 -5.63 6.97 -13.36
N VAL A 591 -5.24 5.70 -13.53
CA VAL A 591 -6.11 4.54 -13.26
C VAL A 591 -6.63 4.54 -11.81
N ILE A 592 -5.79 4.92 -10.81
CA ILE A 592 -6.26 5.07 -9.43
C ILE A 592 -7.37 6.13 -9.31
N LYS A 593 -7.29 7.22 -10.06
CA LYS A 593 -8.34 8.25 -10.08
C LYS A 593 -9.61 7.75 -10.75
N LEU A 594 -9.49 7.03 -11.87
CA LEU A 594 -10.64 6.43 -12.57
C LEU A 594 -11.37 5.43 -11.68
N THR A 595 -10.66 4.46 -11.12
CA THR A 595 -11.27 3.43 -10.26
C THR A 595 -11.87 4.01 -8.98
N ARG A 596 -11.32 5.11 -8.46
CA ARG A 596 -11.93 5.84 -7.33
C ARG A 596 -13.19 6.59 -7.72
N ARG A 597 -13.23 7.14 -8.94
CA ARG A 597 -14.36 7.97 -9.41
C ARG A 597 -15.54 7.13 -9.87
N TYR A 598 -15.28 6.03 -10.59
CA TYR A 598 -16.31 5.29 -11.30
C TYR A 598 -16.70 3.95 -10.68
N ILE A 599 -15.96 3.48 -9.65
CA ILE A 599 -16.31 2.28 -8.89
C ILE A 599 -16.77 2.71 -7.49
N ASP A 600 -18.02 2.41 -7.16
CA ASP A 600 -18.62 2.79 -5.89
C ASP A 600 -17.87 2.15 -4.69
N GLY A 601 -17.60 2.97 -3.68
CA GLY A 601 -16.87 2.54 -2.47
C GLY A 601 -15.39 2.17 -2.68
N SER A 602 -14.83 2.35 -3.89
CA SER A 602 -13.44 2.05 -4.15
C SER A 602 -12.50 3.11 -3.57
N PRO A 603 -11.45 2.73 -2.82
CA PRO A 603 -10.41 3.67 -2.41
C PRO A 603 -9.54 4.15 -3.59
N GLY A 604 -9.75 3.58 -4.76
CA GLY A 604 -8.93 3.70 -5.95
C GLY A 604 -7.74 2.75 -5.95
N PHE A 605 -7.58 2.02 -7.05
CA PHE A 605 -6.49 1.07 -7.25
C PHE A 605 -5.84 1.24 -8.62
N GLY A 606 -4.56 0.88 -8.70
CA GLY A 606 -3.77 1.05 -9.92
C GLY A 606 -3.68 -0.22 -10.75
N MET A 607 -2.99 -0.13 -11.87
CA MET A 607 -2.89 -1.19 -12.88
C MET A 607 -2.42 -2.54 -12.33
N HIS A 608 -1.56 -2.56 -11.31
CA HIS A 608 -1.10 -3.84 -10.74
C HIS A 608 -2.21 -4.61 -10.02
N ALA A 609 -3.18 -3.90 -9.44
CA ALA A 609 -4.30 -4.53 -8.76
C ALA A 609 -5.27 -5.23 -9.74
N PHE A 610 -5.37 -4.76 -10.99
CA PHE A 610 -6.13 -5.47 -12.04
C PHE A 610 -5.59 -6.88 -12.29
N ARG A 611 -4.27 -7.05 -12.25
CA ARG A 611 -3.63 -8.37 -12.40
C ARG A 611 -4.05 -9.32 -11.28
N HIS A 612 -4.12 -8.80 -10.04
CA HIS A 612 -4.59 -9.57 -8.90
C HIS A 612 -6.10 -9.84 -8.98
N LEU A 613 -6.88 -8.87 -9.43
CA LEU A 613 -8.32 -9.03 -9.59
C LEU A 613 -8.66 -10.12 -10.61
N VAL A 614 -8.09 -10.05 -11.83
CA VAL A 614 -8.31 -11.03 -12.91
C VAL A 614 -7.81 -12.43 -12.49
N ALA A 615 -6.63 -12.52 -11.86
CA ALA A 615 -6.12 -13.81 -11.41
C ALA A 615 -6.97 -14.41 -10.29
N THR A 616 -7.47 -13.60 -9.37
CA THR A 616 -8.32 -14.07 -8.27
C THR A 616 -9.67 -14.52 -8.78
N ASP A 617 -10.30 -13.73 -9.65
CA ASP A 617 -11.58 -14.06 -10.29
C ASP A 617 -11.49 -15.41 -11.04
N TRP A 618 -10.49 -15.57 -11.90
CA TRP A 618 -10.28 -16.82 -12.64
C TRP A 618 -10.07 -18.02 -11.72
N LEU A 619 -9.17 -17.90 -10.73
CA LEU A 619 -8.85 -19.00 -9.81
C LEU A 619 -9.97 -19.31 -8.81
N THR A 620 -10.88 -18.39 -8.56
CA THR A 620 -12.09 -18.67 -7.78
C THR A 620 -13.03 -19.60 -8.54
N GLN A 621 -13.19 -19.38 -9.84
CA GLN A 621 -14.03 -20.21 -10.72
C GLN A 621 -13.29 -21.48 -11.17
N HIS A 622 -11.96 -21.41 -11.39
CA HIS A 622 -11.10 -22.49 -11.87
C HIS A 622 -9.91 -22.74 -10.93
N PRO A 623 -10.10 -23.33 -9.76
CA PRO A 623 -9.12 -23.36 -8.67
C PRO A 623 -7.79 -24.05 -8.96
N ASN A 624 -7.69 -24.83 -10.02
CA ASN A 624 -6.47 -25.56 -10.40
C ASN A 624 -5.77 -24.98 -11.64
N ASP A 625 -6.36 -24.00 -12.29
CA ASP A 625 -5.90 -23.51 -13.59
C ASP A 625 -4.91 -22.34 -13.44
N PHE A 626 -3.79 -22.62 -12.76
CA PHE A 626 -2.69 -21.66 -12.60
C PHE A 626 -1.92 -21.44 -13.91
N LEU A 627 -2.03 -22.37 -14.87
CA LEU A 627 -1.34 -22.23 -16.15
C LEU A 627 -2.00 -21.11 -16.97
N THR A 628 -3.33 -21.11 -17.08
CA THR A 628 -4.06 -20.02 -17.74
C THR A 628 -3.75 -18.67 -17.10
N VAL A 629 -3.70 -18.59 -15.76
CA VAL A 629 -3.33 -17.33 -15.08
C VAL A 629 -1.88 -16.92 -15.41
N ALA A 630 -0.95 -17.87 -15.50
CA ALA A 630 0.43 -17.57 -15.88
C ALA A 630 0.52 -16.98 -17.30
N GLU A 631 -0.21 -17.53 -18.24
CA GLU A 631 -0.32 -17.02 -19.61
C GLU A 631 -1.00 -15.64 -19.68
N LEU A 632 -2.16 -15.48 -19.04
CA LEU A 632 -2.88 -14.18 -18.96
C LEU A 632 -2.03 -13.07 -18.36
N LEU A 633 -1.32 -13.37 -17.29
CA LEU A 633 -0.45 -12.41 -16.63
C LEU A 633 0.91 -12.23 -17.31
N ASN A 634 1.25 -13.07 -18.24
CA ASN A 634 2.62 -13.21 -18.76
C ASN A 634 3.64 -13.24 -17.63
N ASP A 635 3.44 -14.21 -16.73
CA ASP A 635 4.27 -14.46 -15.55
C ASP A 635 4.78 -15.92 -15.52
N LYS A 636 5.79 -16.20 -14.69
CA LYS A 636 6.24 -17.57 -14.49
C LYS A 636 5.23 -18.31 -13.62
N PHE A 637 4.99 -19.59 -13.92
CA PHE A 637 4.12 -20.46 -13.16
C PHE A 637 4.43 -20.45 -11.65
N ASP A 638 5.70 -20.56 -11.25
CA ASP A 638 6.14 -20.50 -9.85
C ASP A 638 5.76 -19.16 -9.17
N THR A 639 5.79 -18.06 -9.94
CA THR A 639 5.40 -16.75 -9.43
C THR A 639 3.89 -16.69 -9.16
N VAL A 640 3.11 -17.28 -10.06
CA VAL A 640 1.65 -17.35 -9.90
C VAL A 640 1.30 -18.26 -8.72
N MET A 641 1.91 -19.44 -8.65
CA MET A 641 1.73 -20.35 -7.51
C MET A 641 2.06 -19.67 -6.18
N THR A 642 3.21 -18.99 -6.09
CA THR A 642 3.63 -18.30 -4.86
C THR A 642 2.64 -17.21 -4.42
N ASN A 643 2.08 -16.46 -5.39
CA ASN A 643 1.20 -15.32 -5.09
C ASN A 643 -0.25 -15.72 -4.83
N TYR A 644 -0.73 -16.83 -5.40
CA TYR A 644 -2.15 -17.21 -5.40
C TYR A 644 -2.45 -18.59 -4.80
N ALA A 645 -1.44 -19.40 -4.41
CA ALA A 645 -1.68 -20.71 -3.83
C ALA A 645 -2.50 -20.69 -2.52
N HIS A 646 -2.51 -19.55 -1.83
CA HIS A 646 -3.30 -19.37 -0.61
C HIS A 646 -4.81 -19.42 -0.89
N LEU A 647 -5.27 -19.09 -2.09
CA LEU A 647 -6.68 -19.19 -2.51
C LEU A 647 -7.16 -20.65 -2.59
N LYS A 648 -6.23 -21.61 -2.67
CA LYS A 648 -6.52 -23.03 -2.73
C LYS A 648 -6.82 -23.69 -1.38
N ARG A 649 -6.40 -23.10 -0.28
CA ARG A 649 -6.36 -23.82 1.01
C ARG A 649 -7.77 -24.26 1.41
N ASP A 650 -8.73 -23.35 1.43
CA ASP A 650 -10.10 -23.64 1.83
C ASP A 650 -10.78 -24.62 0.86
N ILE A 651 -10.58 -24.42 -0.45
CA ILE A 651 -11.08 -25.34 -1.49
C ILE A 651 -10.44 -26.74 -1.37
N SER A 652 -9.15 -26.82 -1.03
CA SER A 652 -8.48 -28.12 -0.84
C SER A 652 -9.04 -28.87 0.36
N PHE A 653 -9.33 -28.16 1.45
CA PHE A 653 -9.95 -28.77 2.63
C PHE A 653 -11.39 -29.21 2.34
N SER A 654 -12.21 -28.40 1.67
CA SER A 654 -13.56 -28.79 1.27
C SER A 654 -13.57 -30.04 0.38
N ARG A 655 -12.68 -30.11 -0.61
CA ARG A 655 -12.53 -31.30 -1.46
C ARG A 655 -12.07 -32.53 -0.69
N TYR A 656 -11.17 -32.35 0.28
CA TYR A 656 -10.73 -33.44 1.14
C TYR A 656 -11.89 -33.91 2.03
N GLU A 657 -12.67 -33.01 2.58
CA GLU A 657 -13.86 -33.30 3.36
C GLU A 657 -14.91 -34.07 2.53
N GLU A 658 -15.17 -33.63 1.29
CA GLU A 658 -16.04 -34.37 0.36
C GLU A 658 -15.53 -35.77 0.06
N HIS A 659 -14.20 -35.93 -0.09
CA HIS A 659 -13.57 -37.23 -0.27
C HIS A 659 -13.76 -38.10 0.96
N ILE A 660 -13.49 -37.61 2.16
CA ILE A 660 -13.70 -38.35 3.41
C ILE A 660 -15.18 -38.75 3.58
N ASN A 661 -16.12 -37.84 3.30
CA ASN A 661 -17.52 -38.12 3.38
C ASN A 661 -17.94 -39.26 2.44
N ARG A 662 -17.43 -39.29 1.20
CA ARG A 662 -17.65 -40.39 0.27
C ARG A 662 -17.11 -41.73 0.81
N VAL A 663 -15.88 -41.74 1.36
CA VAL A 663 -15.27 -42.93 1.96
C VAL A 663 -16.09 -43.43 3.17
N LEU A 664 -16.54 -42.51 4.03
CA LEU A 664 -17.37 -42.83 5.19
C LEU A 664 -18.73 -43.42 4.78
N ILE A 665 -19.35 -42.92 3.72
CA ILE A 665 -20.61 -43.46 3.17
C ILE A 665 -20.37 -44.88 2.62
N ALA A 666 -19.32 -45.08 1.82
CA ALA A 666 -18.95 -46.36 1.27
C ALA A 666 -18.64 -47.40 2.37
N GLY A 667 -17.87 -47.00 3.41
CA GLY A 667 -17.56 -47.89 4.54
C GLY A 667 -18.81 -48.29 5.35
N LYS A 668 -19.80 -47.41 5.49
CA LYS A 668 -21.09 -47.73 6.14
C LYS A 668 -21.97 -48.70 5.31
N GLN A 669 -21.83 -48.69 4.00
CA GLN A 669 -22.55 -49.62 3.11
C GLN A 669 -21.93 -51.03 3.16
N THR A 670 -20.59 -51.10 3.22
CA THR A 670 -19.88 -52.39 3.31
C THR A 670 -20.06 -53.08 4.68
N SER A 671 -20.29 -52.32 5.76
CA SER A 671 -20.51 -52.88 7.09
C SER A 671 -22.00 -53.28 7.35
N ARG A 672 -22.89 -53.11 6.39
CA ARG A 672 -24.27 -53.53 6.42
C ARG A 672 -24.60 -54.75 5.55
N GLN A 673 -23.59 -55.23 4.80
CA GLN A 673 -23.56 -56.55 4.12
C GLN A 673 -22.83 -57.58 4.99
#